data_a0335b96d741b490c26c28dec8c6add6
#
_entry.id   a0335b96d741b490c26c28dec8c6add6
#
_cell.length_a   1.000
_cell.length_b   1.000
_cell.length_c   1.000
_cell.angle_alpha   90.00
_cell.angle_beta   90.00
_cell.angle_gamma   90.00
#
_symmetry.space_group_name_H-M   'P 1'
#
loop_
_entity.id
_entity.type
_entity.pdbx_description
1 polymer ?
#
loop_
_entity_poly.entity_id
_entity_poly.type
_entity_poly.pdbx_seq_one_letter_code
_entity_poly.pdbx_strand_id
1 'polypeptide(L)'
;MNIGSHIYSFQYRLITCYVLLLISLTVFAQSGKERFSGCVIDTETNQPVPFATVRLLALPDSTLLGGGATDAIGKFQLSVPTATKAKSLLLQVSYIGYKLVFHPISISRKSTSYELGNINLTPESYALDEAVVVGQAPMAVTEGDTTVFNASAYRTPEGSMLEELVKQLPGSEIDADGKLLIHGKEVKKILVDGKEFFSDDPKAALKNLPVEMVEKLKAYERQSDLARLTGIDDGEEEMILDLSVKKDMKLGWMENFMGGYGSKDRYELANTLNRFRENSQLTIIGNLNNTNNQGFSELQNESSNATGNIRSRMGLTTSRSLGLNATHDWKRVKLRSNLQYVGTDRLEDSRTTVDNFLREDRSINLGTNNSRLQNHELVANAFLEWKMDSVTTLIFRPQYRFSANDRENSGFQEGWGNDVLLNERESSGTNHNSRYNLTMMLQLSRKLSRLGRNVALKVDYGTNASATDRKSLSTTRYFKNNTKKIQNQKIEDDVDGYNYRVQLVYVEPLPWRHFLQLRYSYQYKVNNSDRFVYDWDKELEEFAPDFDEDSSNRFENQYSNHLVNLAIRTSQKKYNYNIGVDFEPQKSVSHSLLSDAPEDQLERSVMNFSPTVNFRYKFSKRTRLQIVYRGKGKQPSVRDLQPVTDRTNPLNIRVGNPSLKPSYTNTFTLNFNSYNTKHQRNMVATALFENTINNVTNQVTYDSGTGVRTTSPVNMNGNWRAMGSFSLNTPFKNRSWIFRTYSYLQYRNQNGYTTLNKEEPVKTSVQHLTGRERLRLTYRTRQMELTGLVGLIYNNSYNDVREKRTETFDYQAGTQLQLYLPWGMELYNDLTYSLRTGYGYEGYAKENFMWNCQLSKAFLKKKQLLIRFKIYDILHQDISLIRTITATAIRDTDYNALGSYFMVHAILRLNMMGR
;
A
#
# COMPACT_ATOMS: atom_id res chain seq x y z
N MET A 1 -27.52 -21.69 29.66
CA MET A 1 -28.00 -22.53 28.53
C MET A 1 -29.12 -21.79 27.81
N ASN A 2 -29.07 -21.64 26.51
CA ASN A 2 -30.01 -20.94 25.60
C ASN A 2 -29.69 -19.46 25.26
N ILE A 3 -28.49 -19.15 24.82
CA ILE A 3 -28.26 -17.92 24.07
C ILE A 3 -27.92 -18.25 22.58
N GLY A 4 -27.47 -19.46 22.29
CA GLY A 4 -27.08 -19.90 20.93
C GLY A 4 -28.24 -20.04 19.93
N SER A 5 -29.45 -20.44 20.37
CA SER A 5 -30.55 -20.66 19.44
C SER A 5 -31.21 -19.40 18.89
N HIS A 6 -31.16 -18.30 19.63
CA HIS A 6 -31.71 -17.02 19.18
C HIS A 6 -30.81 -16.29 18.17
N ILE A 7 -29.49 -16.46 18.26
CA ILE A 7 -28.54 -15.85 17.32
C ILE A 7 -28.64 -16.54 15.96
N TYR A 8 -28.73 -17.86 15.91
CA TYR A 8 -28.93 -18.60 14.65
C TYR A 8 -30.24 -18.25 13.95
N SER A 9 -31.32 -18.11 14.71
CA SER A 9 -32.65 -17.73 14.17
C SER A 9 -32.63 -16.29 13.60
N PHE A 10 -31.90 -15.37 14.22
CA PHE A 10 -31.77 -14.00 13.75
C PHE A 10 -30.86 -13.90 12.51
N GLN A 11 -29.75 -14.63 12.48
CA GLN A 11 -28.85 -14.69 11.34
C GLN A 11 -29.53 -15.29 10.10
N TYR A 12 -30.30 -16.37 10.25
CA TYR A 12 -31.11 -16.94 9.17
C TYR A 12 -32.18 -15.98 8.65
N ARG A 13 -32.84 -15.27 9.54
CA ARG A 13 -33.83 -14.25 9.14
C ARG A 13 -33.18 -13.08 8.42
N LEU A 14 -31.98 -12.66 8.82
CA LEU A 14 -31.26 -11.56 8.19
C LEU A 14 -30.70 -11.95 6.82
N ILE A 15 -30.16 -13.16 6.70
CA ILE A 15 -29.71 -13.72 5.40
C ILE A 15 -30.91 -13.91 4.48
N THR A 16 -32.04 -14.38 5.00
CA THR A 16 -33.29 -14.53 4.21
C THR A 16 -33.82 -13.18 3.76
N CYS A 17 -33.76 -12.14 4.62
CA CYS A 17 -34.12 -10.77 4.24
C CYS A 17 -33.16 -10.18 3.19
N TYR A 18 -31.86 -10.47 3.28
CA TYR A 18 -30.87 -10.02 2.30
C TYR A 18 -31.05 -10.72 0.95
N VAL A 19 -31.30 -12.03 0.97
CA VAL A 19 -31.63 -12.82 -0.24
C VAL A 19 -32.96 -12.39 -0.84
N LEU A 20 -33.98 -12.14 -0.03
CA LEU A 20 -35.27 -11.61 -0.47
C LEU A 20 -35.15 -10.18 -1.01
N LEU A 21 -34.29 -9.33 -0.43
CA LEU A 21 -33.96 -8.02 -0.97
C LEU A 21 -33.26 -8.13 -2.34
N LEU A 22 -32.32 -9.06 -2.50
CA LEU A 22 -31.66 -9.34 -3.78
C LEU A 22 -32.66 -9.88 -4.84
N ILE A 23 -33.59 -10.74 -4.43
CA ILE A 23 -34.64 -11.30 -5.33
C ILE A 23 -35.68 -10.22 -5.69
N SER A 24 -36.07 -9.35 -4.75
CA SER A 24 -37.02 -8.25 -5.04
C SER A 24 -36.47 -7.20 -5.99
N LEU A 25 -35.13 -7.01 -6.03
CA LEU A 25 -34.48 -6.07 -6.93
C LEU A 25 -34.35 -6.59 -8.38
N THR A 26 -34.43 -7.89 -8.61
CA THR A 26 -34.44 -8.48 -9.96
C THR A 26 -35.78 -8.32 -10.69
N VAL A 27 -36.88 -8.02 -9.97
CA VAL A 27 -38.22 -7.89 -10.56
C VAL A 27 -38.45 -6.52 -11.23
N PHE A 28 -37.62 -5.51 -10.96
CA PHE A 28 -37.81 -4.16 -11.54
C PHE A 28 -37.14 -3.93 -12.89
N ALA A 29 -36.55 -4.93 -13.52
CA ALA A 29 -35.74 -4.77 -14.74
C ALA A 29 -36.51 -5.06 -16.06
N GLN A 30 -37.83 -5.14 -16.06
CA GLN A 30 -38.61 -5.18 -17.30
C GLN A 30 -39.24 -3.81 -17.62
N SER A 31 -38.40 -2.81 -17.95
CA SER A 31 -38.92 -1.63 -18.64
C SER A 31 -39.14 -1.93 -20.12
N GLY A 32 -40.37 -1.74 -20.64
CA GLY A 32 -40.64 -1.77 -22.07
C GLY A 32 -39.64 -0.87 -22.81
N LYS A 33 -39.38 -1.14 -24.06
CA LYS A 33 -38.54 -0.31 -24.95
C LYS A 33 -39.39 0.39 -25.97
N GLU A 34 -39.23 1.71 -26.08
CA GLU A 34 -39.78 2.52 -27.20
C GLU A 34 -38.76 2.56 -28.34
N ARG A 35 -39.24 2.45 -29.56
CA ARG A 35 -38.40 2.46 -30.75
C ARG A 35 -38.68 3.73 -31.58
N PHE A 36 -37.60 4.36 -32.04
CA PHE A 36 -37.62 5.53 -32.91
C PHE A 36 -36.84 5.19 -34.16
N SER A 37 -37.46 5.35 -35.32
CA SER A 37 -36.86 5.05 -36.64
C SER A 37 -37.09 6.20 -37.61
N GLY A 38 -36.18 6.34 -38.55
CA GLY A 38 -36.25 7.36 -39.59
C GLY A 38 -35.11 7.23 -40.60
N CYS A 39 -35.09 8.13 -41.57
CA CYS A 39 -34.01 8.22 -42.55
C CYS A 39 -33.46 9.63 -42.60
N VAL A 40 -32.12 9.75 -42.62
CA VAL A 40 -31.42 11.04 -42.73
C VAL A 40 -31.03 11.28 -44.20
N ILE A 41 -31.43 12.41 -44.77
CA ILE A 41 -31.17 12.77 -46.16
C ILE A 41 -30.50 14.14 -46.25
N ASP A 42 -29.63 14.30 -47.21
CA ASP A 42 -28.99 15.55 -47.62
C ASP A 42 -29.96 16.44 -48.38
N THR A 43 -30.12 17.71 -47.97
CA THR A 43 -31.06 18.67 -48.60
C THR A 43 -30.66 19.11 -50.00
N GLU A 44 -29.38 19.06 -50.37
CA GLU A 44 -28.90 19.50 -51.70
C GLU A 44 -28.88 18.38 -52.71
N THR A 45 -28.43 17.18 -52.28
CA THR A 45 -28.27 16.03 -53.18
C THR A 45 -29.48 15.09 -53.18
N ASN A 46 -30.36 15.21 -52.16
CA ASN A 46 -31.50 14.34 -51.90
C ASN A 46 -31.12 12.86 -51.71
N GLN A 47 -29.83 12.62 -51.33
CA GLN A 47 -29.29 11.28 -51.07
C GLN A 47 -29.28 10.96 -49.57
N PRO A 48 -29.39 9.68 -49.18
CA PRO A 48 -29.31 9.29 -47.81
C PRO A 48 -27.90 9.54 -47.23
N VAL A 49 -27.82 10.07 -45.99
CA VAL A 49 -26.57 10.35 -45.30
C VAL A 49 -26.21 9.17 -44.39
N PRO A 50 -25.21 8.34 -44.79
CA PRO A 50 -24.79 7.20 -43.99
C PRO A 50 -23.93 7.66 -42.81
N PHE A 51 -23.99 6.89 -41.75
CA PHE A 51 -23.18 7.08 -40.53
C PHE A 51 -23.34 8.42 -39.78
N ALA A 52 -24.47 9.14 -40.06
CA ALA A 52 -24.82 10.34 -39.29
C ALA A 52 -25.15 9.97 -37.85
N THR A 53 -24.64 10.73 -36.90
CA THR A 53 -24.91 10.52 -35.49
C THR A 53 -26.30 11.02 -35.11
N VAL A 54 -27.11 10.14 -34.52
CA VAL A 54 -28.48 10.41 -34.09
C VAL A 54 -28.57 10.25 -32.58
N ARG A 55 -29.05 11.30 -31.88
CA ARG A 55 -29.21 11.30 -30.41
C ARG A 55 -30.63 11.66 -30.04
N LEU A 56 -31.19 10.97 -29.06
CA LEU A 56 -32.51 11.28 -28.52
C LEU A 56 -32.33 11.91 -27.13
N LEU A 57 -32.86 13.12 -27.01
CA LEU A 57 -32.73 13.94 -25.80
C LEU A 57 -34.09 14.16 -25.15
N ALA A 58 -34.16 14.17 -23.82
CA ALA A 58 -35.35 14.53 -23.07
C ALA A 58 -35.38 16.04 -22.76
N LEU A 59 -36.53 16.68 -22.97
CA LEU A 59 -36.72 18.11 -22.61
C LEU A 59 -37.40 18.22 -21.23
N PRO A 60 -37.10 19.27 -20.41
CA PRO A 60 -36.36 20.50 -20.77
C PRO A 60 -34.84 20.47 -20.51
N ASP A 61 -34.30 19.44 -19.86
CA ASP A 61 -32.91 19.36 -19.38
C ASP A 61 -31.91 18.80 -20.43
N SER A 62 -32.38 18.43 -21.60
CA SER A 62 -31.62 17.84 -22.70
C SER A 62 -30.84 16.57 -22.32
N THR A 63 -31.38 15.76 -21.40
CA THR A 63 -30.78 14.51 -20.96
C THR A 63 -30.74 13.49 -22.08
N LEU A 64 -29.59 12.87 -22.37
CA LEU A 64 -29.42 11.86 -23.38
C LEU A 64 -30.14 10.55 -22.99
N LEU A 65 -31.14 10.13 -23.77
CA LEU A 65 -31.90 8.89 -23.59
C LEU A 65 -31.35 7.72 -24.40
N GLY A 66 -30.82 7.99 -25.58
CA GLY A 66 -30.24 7.01 -26.47
C GLY A 66 -29.58 7.65 -27.68
N GLY A 67 -28.74 6.88 -28.36
CA GLY A 67 -28.05 7.37 -29.54
C GLY A 67 -27.55 6.21 -30.42
N GLY A 68 -27.30 6.51 -31.68
CA GLY A 68 -26.80 5.59 -32.68
C GLY A 68 -26.28 6.34 -33.91
N ALA A 69 -25.97 5.60 -34.94
CA ALA A 69 -25.62 6.14 -36.26
C ALA A 69 -26.56 5.59 -37.30
N THR A 70 -26.76 6.32 -38.40
CA THR A 70 -27.46 5.83 -39.58
C THR A 70 -26.67 4.70 -40.26
N ASP A 71 -27.38 3.76 -40.88
CA ASP A 71 -26.78 2.69 -41.66
C ASP A 71 -26.26 3.19 -43.03
N ALA A 72 -25.83 2.26 -43.89
CA ALA A 72 -25.29 2.60 -45.21
C ALA A 72 -26.32 3.24 -46.16
N ILE A 73 -27.63 3.13 -45.86
CA ILE A 73 -28.75 3.72 -46.63
C ILE A 73 -29.45 4.85 -45.82
N GLY A 74 -28.73 5.47 -44.85
CA GLY A 74 -29.22 6.63 -44.13
C GLY A 74 -30.30 6.35 -43.08
N LYS A 75 -30.68 5.09 -42.83
CA LYS A 75 -31.71 4.73 -41.84
C LYS A 75 -31.12 4.57 -40.43
N PHE A 76 -31.88 4.99 -39.42
CA PHE A 76 -31.54 4.77 -38.02
C PHE A 76 -32.68 4.11 -37.25
N GLN A 77 -32.32 3.38 -36.18
CA GLN A 77 -33.27 2.82 -35.24
C GLN A 77 -32.71 2.92 -33.83
N LEU A 78 -33.38 3.68 -32.98
CA LEU A 78 -33.04 3.84 -31.57
C LEU A 78 -34.03 3.11 -30.69
N SER A 79 -33.55 2.45 -29.65
CA SER A 79 -34.40 1.79 -28.65
C SER A 79 -34.07 2.36 -27.25
N VAL A 80 -35.03 2.97 -26.58
CA VAL A 80 -34.91 3.58 -25.26
C VAL A 80 -35.90 2.94 -24.29
N PRO A 81 -35.56 2.87 -22.98
CA PRO A 81 -36.48 2.36 -21.95
C PRO A 81 -37.73 3.24 -21.83
N THR A 82 -38.92 2.64 -21.72
CA THR A 82 -40.25 3.31 -21.64
C THR A 82 -40.45 4.14 -20.35
N ALA A 83 -39.49 4.17 -19.42
CA ALA A 83 -39.63 4.82 -18.12
C ALA A 83 -39.36 6.33 -18.14
N THR A 84 -39.24 6.98 -19.27
CA THR A 84 -38.99 8.44 -19.34
C THR A 84 -40.27 9.23 -19.16
N LYS A 85 -40.39 9.96 -18.03
CA LYS A 85 -41.49 10.91 -17.77
C LYS A 85 -41.38 12.22 -18.58
N ALA A 86 -40.55 12.26 -19.61
CA ALA A 86 -40.40 13.43 -20.46
C ALA A 86 -41.68 13.65 -21.27
N LYS A 87 -42.26 14.84 -21.21
CA LYS A 87 -43.45 15.20 -21.99
C LYS A 87 -43.15 15.47 -23.47
N SER A 88 -41.89 15.74 -23.80
CA SER A 88 -41.42 15.99 -25.17
C SER A 88 -39.96 15.50 -25.31
N LEU A 89 -39.64 14.99 -26.49
CA LEU A 89 -38.31 14.53 -26.87
C LEU A 89 -37.77 15.40 -28.02
N LEU A 90 -36.44 15.46 -28.09
CA LEU A 90 -35.74 16.16 -29.17
C LEU A 90 -34.75 15.20 -29.81
N LEU A 91 -34.91 14.94 -31.11
CA LEU A 91 -33.91 14.19 -31.87
C LEU A 91 -32.84 15.16 -32.36
N GLN A 92 -31.63 14.93 -32.00
CA GLN A 92 -30.45 15.65 -32.48
C GLN A 92 -29.74 14.80 -33.52
N VAL A 93 -29.59 15.33 -34.73
CA VAL A 93 -28.86 14.67 -35.81
C VAL A 93 -27.65 15.53 -36.19
N SER A 94 -26.49 14.90 -36.27
CA SER A 94 -25.24 15.58 -36.63
C SER A 94 -24.38 14.69 -37.53
N TYR A 95 -23.74 15.35 -38.50
CA TYR A 95 -22.76 14.74 -39.38
C TYR A 95 -21.69 15.75 -39.76
N ILE A 96 -20.46 15.28 -40.02
CA ILE A 96 -19.34 16.17 -40.38
C ILE A 96 -19.64 16.85 -41.71
N GLY A 97 -19.54 18.18 -41.73
CA GLY A 97 -19.86 18.98 -42.92
C GLY A 97 -21.32 19.37 -43.06
N TYR A 98 -22.16 19.14 -42.04
CA TYR A 98 -23.57 19.48 -42.03
C TYR A 98 -23.97 20.28 -40.79
N LYS A 99 -25.00 21.14 -40.96
CA LYS A 99 -25.61 21.84 -39.81
C LYS A 99 -26.25 20.87 -38.85
N LEU A 100 -26.05 21.11 -37.55
CA LEU A 100 -26.71 20.38 -36.48
C LEU A 100 -28.24 20.57 -36.57
N VAL A 101 -28.98 19.48 -36.69
CA VAL A 101 -30.44 19.51 -36.79
C VAL A 101 -31.08 18.99 -35.50
N PHE A 102 -32.09 19.73 -35.05
CA PHE A 102 -32.92 19.35 -33.90
C PHE A 102 -34.37 19.12 -34.41
N HIS A 103 -34.88 17.92 -34.22
CA HIS A 103 -36.24 17.55 -34.63
C HIS A 103 -37.08 17.23 -33.37
N PRO A 104 -38.07 18.06 -33.01
CA PRO A 104 -38.91 17.83 -31.83
C PRO A 104 -39.85 16.65 -32.06
N ILE A 105 -40.00 15.78 -31.09
CA ILE A 105 -40.86 14.60 -31.14
C ILE A 105 -41.94 14.71 -30.07
N SER A 106 -43.19 14.64 -30.43
CA SER A 106 -44.34 14.59 -29.55
C SER A 106 -44.66 13.13 -29.20
N ILE A 107 -44.64 12.78 -27.93
CA ILE A 107 -44.91 11.40 -27.47
C ILE A 107 -46.43 11.18 -27.35
N SER A 108 -46.93 10.12 -27.96
CA SER A 108 -48.28 9.63 -27.73
C SER A 108 -48.28 8.45 -26.76
N ARG A 109 -49.06 8.51 -25.69
CA ARG A 109 -49.12 7.48 -24.64
C ARG A 109 -49.56 6.09 -25.10
N LYS A 110 -49.93 5.93 -26.36
CA LYS A 110 -50.45 4.66 -26.93
C LYS A 110 -49.49 3.96 -27.93
N SER A 111 -48.35 4.57 -28.24
CA SER A 111 -47.44 4.03 -29.26
C SER A 111 -46.11 3.65 -28.63
N THR A 112 -45.61 2.47 -28.95
CA THR A 112 -44.28 1.98 -28.58
C THR A 112 -43.27 2.08 -29.70
N SER A 113 -43.70 2.56 -30.87
CA SER A 113 -42.87 2.76 -32.08
C SER A 113 -43.21 4.08 -32.76
N TYR A 114 -42.20 4.87 -33.03
CA TYR A 114 -42.28 6.18 -33.67
C TYR A 114 -41.47 6.19 -34.95
N GLU A 115 -42.16 6.36 -36.09
CA GLU A 115 -41.52 6.55 -37.39
C GLU A 115 -41.43 8.03 -37.70
N LEU A 116 -40.23 8.58 -37.78
CA LEU A 116 -39.95 10.02 -37.83
C LEU A 116 -39.82 10.52 -39.31
N GLY A 117 -39.89 9.59 -40.27
CA GLY A 117 -39.74 9.92 -41.69
C GLY A 117 -38.34 10.40 -42.06
N ASN A 118 -38.28 11.30 -43.02
CA ASN A 118 -37.01 11.85 -43.50
C ASN A 118 -36.56 13.06 -42.64
N ILE A 119 -35.36 13.01 -42.14
CA ILE A 119 -34.70 14.12 -41.43
C ILE A 119 -33.68 14.76 -42.37
N ASN A 120 -33.87 16.02 -42.68
CA ASN A 120 -33.09 16.74 -43.67
C ASN A 120 -31.87 17.37 -43.04
N LEU A 121 -30.66 17.07 -43.52
CA LEU A 121 -29.40 17.71 -43.15
C LEU A 121 -28.94 18.69 -44.21
N THR A 122 -28.62 19.91 -43.81
CA THR A 122 -28.09 20.94 -44.73
C THR A 122 -26.56 20.97 -44.64
N PRO A 123 -25.83 20.87 -45.78
CA PRO A 123 -24.39 20.99 -45.79
C PRO A 123 -23.89 22.31 -45.18
N GLU A 124 -22.85 22.25 -44.37
CA GLU A 124 -22.18 23.41 -43.78
C GLU A 124 -20.69 23.15 -43.76
N SER A 125 -19.91 24.02 -44.34
CA SER A 125 -18.44 23.92 -44.27
C SER A 125 -17.93 24.50 -42.96
N TYR A 126 -17.57 23.65 -42.04
CA TYR A 126 -16.84 24.03 -40.83
C TYR A 126 -15.36 23.65 -40.92
N ALA A 127 -14.48 24.51 -40.42
CA ALA A 127 -13.14 24.11 -40.07
C ALA A 127 -13.19 23.10 -38.91
N LEU A 128 -12.71 21.89 -39.12
CA LEU A 128 -12.77 20.79 -38.17
C LEU A 128 -11.83 21.07 -36.99
N ASP A 129 -12.38 21.45 -35.87
CA ASP A 129 -11.73 21.24 -34.57
C ASP A 129 -12.07 19.80 -34.09
N GLU A 130 -11.04 19.00 -34.00
CA GLU A 130 -10.95 17.62 -33.45
C GLU A 130 -12.21 16.70 -33.51
N ALA A 131 -12.14 15.65 -34.30
CA ALA A 131 -13.12 14.57 -34.29
C ALA A 131 -13.03 13.71 -33.02
N VAL A 132 -13.98 13.83 -32.11
CA VAL A 132 -14.10 12.97 -30.92
C VAL A 132 -14.82 11.68 -31.29
N VAL A 133 -14.07 10.63 -31.57
CA VAL A 133 -14.61 9.27 -31.69
C VAL A 133 -14.88 8.71 -30.30
N VAL A 134 -16.10 8.69 -29.84
CA VAL A 134 -16.51 8.05 -28.58
C VAL A 134 -16.64 6.53 -28.82
N GLY A 135 -15.51 5.88 -28.98
CA GLY A 135 -15.43 4.43 -28.80
C GLY A 135 -15.34 4.10 -27.30
N GLN A 136 -15.95 3.01 -26.83
CA GLN A 136 -15.65 2.54 -25.47
C GLN A 136 -14.15 2.29 -25.36
N ALA A 137 -13.45 3.17 -24.67
CA ALA A 137 -12.02 3.01 -24.44
C ALA A 137 -11.76 1.70 -23.68
N PRO A 138 -10.73 0.93 -24.06
CA PRO A 138 -10.39 -0.29 -23.35
C PRO A 138 -10.05 0.03 -21.90
N MET A 139 -10.41 -0.86 -20.96
CA MET A 139 -10.18 -0.68 -19.53
C MET A 139 -8.68 -0.47 -19.21
N ALA A 140 -7.82 -1.20 -19.89
CA ALA A 140 -6.37 -1.06 -19.77
C ALA A 140 -5.70 -1.32 -21.14
N VAL A 141 -4.64 -0.57 -21.41
CA VAL A 141 -3.78 -0.71 -22.60
C VAL A 141 -2.33 -0.69 -22.15
N THR A 142 -1.49 -1.51 -22.77
CA THR A 142 -0.04 -1.44 -22.52
C THR A 142 0.63 -0.68 -23.66
N GLU A 143 1.25 0.44 -23.35
CA GLU A 143 2.04 1.27 -24.26
C GLU A 143 3.53 1.15 -23.89
N GLY A 144 4.29 0.35 -24.64
CA GLY A 144 5.68 0.05 -24.30
C GLY A 144 5.81 -0.67 -22.95
N ASP A 145 6.49 -0.06 -22.00
CA ASP A 145 6.67 -0.58 -20.63
C ASP A 145 5.62 0.00 -19.65
N THR A 146 4.67 0.81 -20.12
CA THR A 146 3.63 1.47 -19.33
C THR A 146 2.29 0.77 -19.49
N THR A 147 1.64 0.43 -18.39
CA THR A 147 0.23 0.02 -18.38
C THR A 147 -0.64 1.26 -18.17
N VAL A 148 -1.47 1.58 -19.13
CA VAL A 148 -2.40 2.73 -19.11
C VAL A 148 -3.80 2.21 -18.82
N PHE A 149 -4.38 2.64 -17.72
CA PHE A 149 -5.76 2.36 -17.32
C PHE A 149 -6.62 3.58 -17.63
N ASN A 150 -7.79 3.37 -18.23
CA ASN A 150 -8.74 4.43 -18.46
C ASN A 150 -9.69 4.55 -17.27
N ALA A 151 -9.64 5.67 -16.54
CA ALA A 151 -10.42 5.86 -15.31
C ALA A 151 -11.94 5.73 -15.56
N SER A 152 -12.44 6.22 -16.68
CA SER A 152 -13.87 6.17 -17.01
C SER A 152 -14.41 4.75 -17.28
N ALA A 153 -13.52 3.77 -17.48
CA ALA A 153 -13.91 2.37 -17.66
C ALA A 153 -14.17 1.63 -16.33
N TYR A 154 -13.80 2.25 -15.20
CA TYR A 154 -14.00 1.73 -13.84
C TYR A 154 -15.09 2.55 -13.15
N ARG A 155 -15.97 1.87 -12.44
CA ARG A 155 -17.01 2.55 -11.67
C ARG A 155 -16.56 2.66 -10.23
N THR A 156 -16.69 3.85 -9.72
CA THR A 156 -16.49 4.15 -8.31
C THR A 156 -17.70 4.92 -7.80
N PRO A 157 -18.05 4.78 -6.52
CA PRO A 157 -19.08 5.58 -5.91
C PRO A 157 -18.83 7.09 -6.09
N GLU A 158 -19.89 7.88 -6.20
CA GLU A 158 -19.74 9.34 -6.26
C GLU A 158 -19.00 9.85 -5.03
N GLY A 159 -17.99 10.71 -5.25
CA GLY A 159 -17.15 11.23 -4.19
C GLY A 159 -16.04 10.32 -3.73
N SER A 160 -15.77 9.27 -4.50
CA SER A 160 -14.65 8.37 -4.19
C SER A 160 -13.31 9.03 -4.43
N MET A 161 -12.32 8.63 -3.61
CA MET A 161 -10.93 8.99 -3.81
C MET A 161 -10.21 7.96 -4.68
N LEU A 162 -9.03 8.32 -5.12
CA LEU A 162 -8.19 7.52 -6.02
C LEU A 162 -8.01 6.07 -5.56
N GLU A 163 -7.96 5.83 -4.25
CA GLU A 163 -7.81 4.49 -3.67
C GLU A 163 -8.90 3.53 -4.15
N GLU A 164 -10.17 3.98 -4.23
CA GLU A 164 -11.27 3.13 -4.70
C GLU A 164 -11.11 2.76 -6.18
N LEU A 165 -10.65 3.70 -6.99
CA LEU A 165 -10.35 3.42 -8.39
C LEU A 165 -9.18 2.43 -8.51
N VAL A 166 -8.12 2.64 -7.75
CA VAL A 166 -6.92 1.81 -7.81
C VAL A 166 -7.21 0.38 -7.34
N LYS A 167 -8.05 0.17 -6.33
CA LYS A 167 -8.50 -1.17 -5.89
C LYS A 167 -9.18 -1.96 -7.00
N GLN A 168 -9.77 -1.29 -7.98
CA GLN A 168 -10.43 -1.93 -9.11
C GLN A 168 -9.50 -2.22 -10.30
N LEU A 169 -8.30 -1.64 -10.31
CA LEU A 169 -7.36 -1.84 -11.42
C LEU A 169 -6.88 -3.30 -11.48
N PRO A 170 -6.69 -3.84 -12.68
CA PRO A 170 -6.11 -5.17 -12.85
C PRO A 170 -4.69 -5.27 -12.31
N GLY A 171 -4.42 -6.23 -11.43
CA GLY A 171 -3.10 -6.45 -10.86
C GLY A 171 -2.69 -5.44 -9.78
N SER A 172 -3.60 -4.60 -9.30
CA SER A 172 -3.37 -3.76 -8.14
C SER A 172 -3.87 -4.43 -6.86
N GLU A 173 -3.17 -4.20 -5.78
CA GLU A 173 -3.51 -4.65 -4.43
C GLU A 173 -3.04 -3.58 -3.43
N ILE A 174 -3.82 -3.36 -2.38
CA ILE A 174 -3.38 -2.61 -1.21
C ILE A 174 -3.09 -3.65 -0.14
N ASP A 175 -1.84 -3.70 0.34
CA ASP A 175 -1.42 -4.68 1.34
C ASP A 175 -1.92 -4.33 2.76
N ALA A 176 -1.59 -5.19 3.73
CA ALA A 176 -1.98 -5.02 5.12
C ALA A 176 -1.40 -3.74 5.77
N ASP A 177 -0.34 -3.18 5.24
CA ASP A 177 0.30 -1.95 5.71
C ASP A 177 -0.25 -0.70 4.96
N GLY A 178 -1.26 -0.86 4.09
CA GLY A 178 -1.85 0.20 3.26
C GLY A 178 -0.96 0.66 2.11
N LYS A 179 0.02 -0.15 1.70
CA LYS A 179 0.88 0.13 0.57
C LYS A 179 0.23 -0.36 -0.70
N LEU A 180 0.27 0.47 -1.73
CA LEU A 180 -0.19 0.09 -3.05
C LEU A 180 0.84 -0.79 -3.75
N LEU A 181 0.43 -1.98 -4.15
CA LEU A 181 1.19 -2.84 -5.06
C LEU A 181 0.50 -2.84 -6.42
N ILE A 182 1.28 -2.71 -7.48
CA ILE A 182 0.82 -2.92 -8.86
C ILE A 182 1.73 -3.98 -9.48
N HIS A 183 1.10 -5.04 -9.99
CA HIS A 183 1.82 -6.21 -10.53
C HIS A 183 2.80 -6.83 -9.51
N GLY A 184 2.43 -6.83 -8.21
CA GLY A 184 3.26 -7.35 -7.12
C GLY A 184 4.43 -6.47 -6.70
N LYS A 185 4.59 -5.26 -7.29
CA LYS A 185 5.61 -4.27 -6.92
C LYS A 185 4.99 -3.11 -6.17
N GLU A 186 5.61 -2.70 -5.06
CA GLU A 186 5.19 -1.54 -4.28
C GLU A 186 5.33 -0.26 -5.10
N VAL A 187 4.25 0.52 -5.21
CA VAL A 187 4.27 1.86 -5.81
C VAL A 187 4.97 2.80 -4.85
N LYS A 188 6.11 3.31 -5.26
CA LYS A 188 6.94 4.20 -4.43
C LYS A 188 6.51 5.66 -4.53
N LYS A 189 5.94 6.07 -5.68
CA LYS A 189 5.53 7.45 -5.92
C LYS A 189 4.27 7.51 -6.76
N ILE A 190 3.41 8.47 -6.45
CA ILE A 190 2.28 8.85 -7.28
C ILE A 190 2.56 10.21 -7.91
N LEU A 191 2.35 10.30 -9.22
CA LEU A 191 2.50 11.54 -9.99
C LEU A 191 1.13 12.05 -10.43
N VAL A 192 1.00 13.35 -10.61
CA VAL A 192 -0.16 14.01 -11.22
C VAL A 192 0.35 14.83 -12.41
N ASP A 193 -0.03 14.44 -13.64
CA ASP A 193 0.50 14.97 -14.89
C ASP A 193 2.05 15.02 -14.90
N GLY A 194 2.70 13.91 -14.47
CA GLY A 194 4.15 13.78 -14.42
C GLY A 194 4.86 14.52 -13.28
N LYS A 195 4.13 15.21 -12.39
CA LYS A 195 4.67 15.92 -11.22
C LYS A 195 4.45 15.09 -9.95
N GLU A 196 5.49 14.91 -9.15
CA GLU A 196 5.40 14.14 -7.90
C GLU A 196 4.41 14.79 -6.94
N PHE A 197 3.47 14.00 -6.43
CA PHE A 197 2.45 14.42 -5.49
C PHE A 197 2.76 13.79 -4.13
N PHE A 198 3.12 14.60 -3.13
CA PHE A 198 3.61 14.16 -1.83
C PHE A 198 4.66 13.05 -1.95
N SER A 199 5.82 13.38 -2.47
CA SER A 199 6.87 12.54 -3.11
C SER A 199 7.13 11.16 -2.50
N ASP A 200 7.06 11.01 -1.17
CA ASP A 200 7.39 9.75 -0.49
C ASP A 200 6.17 9.13 0.23
N ASP A 201 4.97 9.69 0.02
CA ASP A 201 3.74 9.18 0.59
C ASP A 201 2.65 8.93 -0.46
N PRO A 202 2.67 7.77 -1.15
CA PRO A 202 1.60 7.38 -2.06
C PRO A 202 0.21 7.35 -1.42
N LYS A 203 0.12 7.13 -0.09
CA LYS A 203 -1.15 7.10 0.64
C LYS A 203 -1.82 8.48 0.63
N ALA A 204 -1.03 9.57 0.72
CA ALA A 204 -1.57 10.92 0.63
C ALA A 204 -2.30 11.15 -0.70
N ALA A 205 -1.77 10.66 -1.82
CA ALA A 205 -2.42 10.75 -3.12
C ALA A 205 -3.66 9.84 -3.20
N LEU A 206 -3.54 8.58 -2.75
CA LEU A 206 -4.64 7.62 -2.77
C LEU A 206 -5.86 8.12 -2.01
N LYS A 207 -5.64 8.77 -0.89
CA LYS A 207 -6.69 9.18 0.04
C LYS A 207 -7.27 10.58 -0.23
N ASN A 208 -6.61 11.40 -1.04
CA ASN A 208 -7.00 12.81 -1.20
C ASN A 208 -7.29 13.25 -2.63
N LEU A 209 -6.90 12.47 -3.64
CA LEU A 209 -7.21 12.81 -5.02
C LEU A 209 -8.56 12.22 -5.43
N PRO A 210 -9.55 13.06 -5.81
CA PRO A 210 -10.84 12.59 -6.26
C PRO A 210 -10.73 11.83 -7.58
N VAL A 211 -11.45 10.71 -7.70
CA VAL A 211 -11.51 9.94 -8.96
C VAL A 211 -12.02 10.80 -10.12
N GLU A 212 -12.90 11.73 -9.84
CA GLU A 212 -13.55 12.59 -10.83
C GLU A 212 -12.57 13.40 -11.68
N MET A 213 -11.39 13.76 -11.11
CA MET A 213 -10.36 14.49 -11.85
C MET A 213 -9.51 13.62 -12.76
N VAL A 214 -9.54 12.29 -12.56
CA VAL A 214 -8.63 11.38 -13.25
C VAL A 214 -9.19 10.99 -14.61
N GLU A 215 -8.41 11.22 -15.68
CA GLU A 215 -8.69 10.73 -17.04
C GLU A 215 -8.09 9.33 -17.25
N LYS A 216 -6.79 9.19 -16.92
CA LYS A 216 -6.01 7.97 -17.11
C LYS A 216 -5.05 7.76 -15.95
N LEU A 217 -4.73 6.49 -15.68
CA LEU A 217 -3.66 6.11 -14.76
C LEU A 217 -2.60 5.35 -15.55
N LYS A 218 -1.33 5.74 -15.40
CA LYS A 218 -0.20 5.11 -16.07
C LYS A 218 0.67 4.46 -15.01
N ALA A 219 0.75 3.13 -15.01
CA ALA A 219 1.63 2.37 -14.15
C ALA A 219 2.86 1.92 -14.93
N TYR A 220 4.03 2.32 -14.47
CA TYR A 220 5.31 1.99 -15.12
C TYR A 220 6.45 1.96 -14.11
N GLU A 221 7.51 1.27 -14.48
CA GLU A 221 8.76 1.27 -13.74
C GLU A 221 9.60 2.45 -14.20
N ARG A 222 9.80 3.43 -13.32
CA ARG A 222 10.66 4.58 -13.56
C ARG A 222 12.06 4.25 -13.12
N GLN A 223 12.99 4.46 -13.99
CA GLN A 223 14.41 4.38 -13.67
C GLN A 223 14.80 5.43 -12.62
N SER A 224 15.85 5.14 -11.85
CA SER A 224 16.44 6.11 -10.93
C SER A 224 16.81 7.42 -11.65
N ASP A 225 16.98 8.50 -10.91
CA ASP A 225 17.44 9.77 -11.54
C ASP A 225 18.80 9.61 -12.21
N LEU A 226 19.68 8.78 -11.65
CA LEU A 226 20.97 8.46 -12.25
C LEU A 226 20.79 7.74 -13.58
N ALA A 227 19.98 6.68 -13.61
CA ALA A 227 19.71 5.92 -14.83
C ALA A 227 19.01 6.77 -15.89
N ARG A 228 18.06 7.63 -15.49
CA ARG A 228 17.35 8.54 -16.39
C ARG A 228 18.27 9.56 -17.05
N LEU A 229 19.23 10.11 -16.30
CA LEU A 229 20.16 11.11 -16.80
C LEU A 229 21.31 10.50 -17.61
N THR A 230 21.79 9.33 -17.18
CA THR A 230 22.86 8.61 -17.87
C THR A 230 22.33 7.78 -19.04
N GLY A 231 21.03 7.54 -19.11
CA GLY A 231 20.41 6.63 -20.07
C GLY A 231 20.68 5.15 -19.73
N ILE A 232 21.11 4.89 -18.52
CA ILE A 232 21.65 3.61 -18.06
C ILE A 232 20.87 3.09 -16.87
N ASP A 233 20.21 1.93 -17.08
CA ASP A 233 19.50 1.20 -16.05
C ASP A 233 20.50 0.74 -14.97
N ASP A 234 20.41 1.24 -13.76
CA ASP A 234 21.22 0.86 -12.60
C ASP A 234 20.60 -0.29 -11.79
N GLY A 235 19.46 -0.81 -12.26
CA GLY A 235 18.72 -1.85 -11.58
C GLY A 235 17.86 -1.31 -10.43
N GLU A 236 17.88 -0.01 -10.17
CA GLU A 236 17.06 0.68 -9.17
C GLU A 236 15.81 1.28 -9.86
N GLU A 237 14.88 0.42 -10.28
CA GLU A 237 13.60 0.87 -10.83
C GLU A 237 12.56 1.01 -9.72
N GLU A 238 11.84 2.14 -9.72
CA GLU A 238 10.71 2.40 -8.84
C GLU A 238 9.39 2.21 -9.60
N MET A 239 8.42 1.48 -9.02
CA MET A 239 7.06 1.44 -9.56
C MET A 239 6.39 2.78 -9.32
N ILE A 240 5.91 3.41 -10.38
CA ILE A 240 5.25 4.71 -10.39
C ILE A 240 3.80 4.55 -10.87
N LEU A 241 2.89 5.30 -10.25
CA LEU A 241 1.55 5.53 -10.74
C LEU A 241 1.39 7.00 -11.12
N ASP A 242 1.27 7.32 -12.41
CA ASP A 242 1.10 8.69 -12.92
C ASP A 242 -0.35 8.90 -13.36
N LEU A 243 -1.00 9.90 -12.78
CA LEU A 243 -2.37 10.28 -13.03
C LEU A 243 -2.41 11.38 -14.08
N SER A 244 -3.15 11.16 -15.15
CA SER A 244 -3.47 12.24 -16.08
C SER A 244 -4.78 12.89 -15.66
N VAL A 245 -4.76 14.20 -15.43
CA VAL A 245 -5.94 15.00 -15.08
C VAL A 245 -6.75 15.30 -16.35
N LYS A 246 -8.09 15.28 -16.23
CA LYS A 246 -9.00 15.65 -17.33
C LYS A 246 -8.69 17.07 -17.82
N LYS A 247 -8.84 17.31 -19.14
CA LYS A 247 -8.47 18.59 -19.76
C LYS A 247 -9.21 19.79 -19.16
N ASP A 248 -10.48 19.62 -18.87
CA ASP A 248 -11.36 20.61 -18.24
C ASP A 248 -11.03 20.91 -16.77
N MET A 249 -10.21 20.06 -16.13
CA MET A 249 -9.82 20.21 -14.73
C MET A 249 -8.34 20.63 -14.55
N LYS A 250 -7.63 20.95 -15.64
CA LYS A 250 -6.19 21.37 -15.58
C LYS A 250 -5.97 22.84 -15.22
N LEU A 251 -7.00 23.66 -15.26
CA LEU A 251 -6.90 25.09 -14.96
C LEU A 251 -7.98 25.51 -13.97
N GLY A 252 -7.61 25.89 -12.76
CA GLY A 252 -8.55 26.39 -11.76
C GLY A 252 -8.31 25.90 -10.36
N TRP A 253 -9.34 26.08 -9.54
CA TRP A 253 -9.37 25.61 -8.15
C TRP A 253 -10.39 24.49 -7.99
N MET A 254 -10.04 23.51 -7.21
CA MET A 254 -10.92 22.42 -6.80
C MET A 254 -10.83 22.23 -5.29
N GLU A 255 -11.95 22.33 -4.62
CA GLU A 255 -12.05 22.16 -3.18
C GLU A 255 -13.06 21.07 -2.85
N ASN A 256 -12.67 20.17 -1.95
CA ASN A 256 -13.54 19.18 -1.33
C ASN A 256 -13.47 19.37 0.18
N PHE A 257 -14.60 19.71 0.75
CA PHE A 257 -14.77 19.78 2.20
C PHE A 257 -15.73 18.70 2.64
N MET A 258 -15.36 17.93 3.66
CA MET A 258 -16.21 16.92 4.28
C MET A 258 -16.30 17.17 5.77
N GLY A 259 -17.52 17.17 6.29
CA GLY A 259 -17.83 17.11 7.71
C GLY A 259 -18.74 15.93 7.98
N GLY A 260 -18.39 15.10 8.96
CA GLY A 260 -19.18 13.94 9.38
C GLY A 260 -19.25 13.82 10.90
N TYR A 261 -20.41 13.42 11.39
CA TYR A 261 -20.64 13.12 12.81
C TYR A 261 -21.52 11.87 12.94
N GLY A 262 -21.29 11.10 13.99
CA GLY A 262 -21.98 9.83 14.16
C GLY A 262 -22.14 9.38 15.61
N SER A 263 -22.63 8.16 15.78
CA SER A 263 -22.77 7.53 17.09
C SER A 263 -21.41 7.31 17.77
N LYS A 264 -21.40 7.18 19.11
CA LYS A 264 -20.21 7.00 19.93
C LYS A 264 -19.18 8.13 19.74
N ASP A 265 -19.68 9.36 19.56
CA ASP A 265 -18.89 10.58 19.35
C ASP A 265 -17.86 10.45 18.22
N ARG A 266 -18.22 9.69 17.17
CA ARG A 266 -17.38 9.58 15.98
C ARG A 266 -17.50 10.83 15.13
N TYR A 267 -16.36 11.36 14.71
CA TYR A 267 -16.31 12.52 13.83
C TYR A 267 -15.24 12.37 12.76
N GLU A 268 -15.50 12.97 11.61
CA GLU A 268 -14.56 13.08 10.50
C GLU A 268 -14.66 14.48 9.88
N LEU A 269 -13.55 15.21 9.84
CA LEU A 269 -13.42 16.48 9.15
C LEU A 269 -12.26 16.34 8.16
N ALA A 270 -12.52 16.66 6.90
CA ALA A 270 -11.50 16.62 5.87
C ALA A 270 -11.66 17.77 4.88
N ASN A 271 -10.54 18.34 4.49
CA ASN A 271 -10.48 19.38 3.47
C ASN A 271 -9.35 19.09 2.48
N THR A 272 -9.62 19.25 1.19
CA THR A 272 -8.61 19.17 0.14
C THR A 272 -8.81 20.31 -0.82
N LEU A 273 -7.87 21.23 -0.86
CA LEU A 273 -7.82 22.37 -1.78
C LEU A 273 -6.72 22.14 -2.81
N ASN A 274 -7.09 22.06 -4.09
CA ASN A 274 -6.16 21.93 -5.20
C ASN A 274 -6.25 23.13 -6.11
N ARG A 275 -5.10 23.65 -6.52
CA ARG A 275 -4.97 24.66 -7.56
C ARG A 275 -4.09 24.12 -8.68
N PHE A 276 -4.65 24.04 -9.87
CA PHE A 276 -3.93 23.59 -11.06
C PHE A 276 -3.71 24.77 -12.02
N ARG A 277 -2.49 24.86 -12.55
CA ARG A 277 -2.10 25.67 -13.68
C ARG A 277 -1.16 24.85 -14.56
N GLU A 278 -0.95 25.23 -15.82
CA GLU A 278 -0.09 24.50 -16.77
C GLU A 278 1.27 24.12 -16.16
N ASN A 279 1.93 25.06 -15.50
CA ASN A 279 3.28 24.86 -14.97
C ASN A 279 3.33 24.74 -13.45
N SER A 280 2.22 24.91 -12.73
CA SER A 280 2.22 24.85 -11.26
C SER A 280 1.05 24.09 -10.69
N GLN A 281 1.27 23.44 -9.55
CA GLN A 281 0.23 22.80 -8.75
C GLN A 281 0.46 23.16 -7.29
N LEU A 282 -0.62 23.48 -6.59
CA LEU A 282 -0.65 23.69 -5.15
C LEU A 282 -1.77 22.85 -4.57
N THR A 283 -1.46 22.06 -3.56
CA THR A 283 -2.44 21.25 -2.84
C THR A 283 -2.28 21.48 -1.34
N ILE A 284 -3.39 21.74 -0.67
CA ILE A 284 -3.48 21.80 0.80
C ILE A 284 -4.47 20.75 1.24
N ILE A 285 -4.09 19.95 2.22
CA ILE A 285 -4.89 18.86 2.77
C ILE A 285 -4.96 19.01 4.27
N GLY A 286 -6.15 18.90 4.85
CA GLY A 286 -6.37 18.87 6.29
C GLY A 286 -7.29 17.74 6.66
N ASN A 287 -7.01 17.02 7.79
CA ASN A 287 -7.87 15.97 8.30
C ASN A 287 -7.85 15.92 9.83
N LEU A 288 -9.03 15.66 10.41
CA LEU A 288 -9.23 15.41 11.82
C LEU A 288 -10.30 14.35 11.98
N ASN A 289 -10.00 13.22 12.63
CA ASN A 289 -10.96 12.14 12.84
C ASN A 289 -10.61 11.27 14.06
N ASN A 290 -11.61 10.49 14.54
CA ASN A 290 -11.44 9.45 15.55
C ASN A 290 -12.00 8.08 15.07
N THR A 291 -11.90 7.80 13.79
CA THR A 291 -12.42 6.61 13.11
C THR A 291 -11.32 5.65 12.65
N ASN A 292 -10.17 5.64 13.35
CA ASN A 292 -8.97 4.85 13.01
C ASN A 292 -8.35 5.20 11.67
N ASN A 293 -8.71 6.34 11.10
CA ASN A 293 -8.20 6.80 9.83
C ASN A 293 -6.86 7.50 10.05
N GLN A 294 -5.75 6.81 9.75
CA GLN A 294 -4.40 7.35 9.99
C GLN A 294 -3.90 8.07 8.74
N GLY A 295 -3.61 9.36 8.86
CA GLY A 295 -3.04 10.19 7.82
C GLY A 295 -4.05 11.07 7.11
N PHE A 296 -3.79 11.39 5.85
CA PHE A 296 -4.61 12.30 5.07
C PHE A 296 -5.93 11.64 4.67
N SER A 297 -7.01 12.24 5.04
CA SER A 297 -8.45 12.02 4.83
C SER A 297 -8.94 10.82 4.03
N GLU A 298 -10.01 10.23 4.51
CA GLU A 298 -10.83 9.26 3.79
C GLU A 298 -12.19 9.83 3.42
N LEU A 299 -12.31 10.31 2.21
CA LEU A 299 -13.61 10.42 1.56
C LEU A 299 -14.03 9.03 1.02
N GLN A 300 -13.75 7.97 1.78
CA GLN A 300 -13.83 6.57 1.31
C GLN A 300 -15.11 5.84 1.64
N ASN A 301 -15.35 4.86 0.76
CA ASN A 301 -16.12 3.67 1.07
C ASN A 301 -15.18 2.61 1.65
N GLU A 302 -15.26 2.28 2.90
CA GLU A 302 -14.44 1.26 3.59
C GLU A 302 -14.77 -0.19 3.16
N SER A 303 -15.24 -0.38 1.97
CA SER A 303 -15.82 -1.62 1.49
C SER A 303 -14.87 -2.78 1.25
N SER A 304 -13.58 -2.59 1.41
CA SER A 304 -12.63 -3.65 1.07
C SER A 304 -11.75 -4.12 2.23
N ASN A 305 -12.07 -3.69 3.45
CA ASN A 305 -11.22 -3.97 4.62
C ASN A 305 -11.37 -5.36 5.23
N ALA A 306 -12.26 -6.21 4.71
CA ALA A 306 -12.43 -7.56 5.24
C ALA A 306 -11.17 -8.44 5.10
N THR A 307 -10.20 -8.08 4.24
CA THR A 307 -8.95 -8.83 4.06
C THR A 307 -7.69 -7.99 4.09
N GLY A 308 -7.79 -6.66 4.20
CA GLY A 308 -6.67 -5.78 3.80
C GLY A 308 -5.84 -5.21 4.93
N ASN A 309 -6.40 -4.71 6.02
CA ASN A 309 -5.62 -3.92 6.98
C ASN A 309 -5.96 -4.26 8.44
N ILE A 310 -5.47 -5.39 8.93
CA ILE A 310 -5.60 -5.75 10.34
C ILE A 310 -4.98 -4.66 11.23
N ARG A 311 -3.82 -4.10 10.83
CA ARG A 311 -3.14 -3.05 11.61
C ARG A 311 -3.89 -1.73 11.71
N SER A 312 -4.68 -1.34 10.71
CA SER A 312 -5.50 -0.12 10.80
C SER A 312 -6.73 -0.29 11.70
N ARG A 313 -7.06 -1.53 12.09
CA ARG A 313 -8.16 -1.87 12.98
C ARG A 313 -7.72 -2.05 14.43
N MET A 314 -6.40 -2.11 14.68
CA MET A 314 -5.84 -2.31 16.03
C MET A 314 -5.94 -1.03 16.83
N GLY A 315 -6.57 -1.10 17.99
CA GLY A 315 -6.73 0.02 18.89
C GLY A 315 -7.75 1.06 18.41
N LEU A 316 -7.90 2.11 19.19
CA LEU A 316 -8.74 3.27 18.90
C LEU A 316 -7.83 4.46 18.61
N THR A 317 -7.82 4.96 17.39
CA THR A 317 -6.93 6.04 16.97
C THR A 317 -7.69 7.31 16.62
N THR A 318 -7.32 8.41 17.27
CA THR A 318 -7.62 9.77 16.85
C THR A 318 -6.47 10.31 16.02
N SER A 319 -6.77 10.89 14.87
CA SER A 319 -5.77 11.38 13.92
C SER A 319 -6.03 12.83 13.51
N ARG A 320 -4.95 13.59 13.38
CA ARG A 320 -4.93 14.96 12.83
C ARG A 320 -3.79 15.10 11.85
N SER A 321 -4.05 15.66 10.69
CA SER A 321 -3.01 15.83 9.68
C SER A 321 -3.18 17.11 8.87
N LEU A 322 -2.04 17.69 8.47
CA LEU A 322 -1.95 18.85 7.59
C LEU A 322 -0.87 18.60 6.55
N GLY A 323 -1.19 18.78 5.28
CA GLY A 323 -0.27 18.59 4.16
C GLY A 323 -0.28 19.77 3.20
N LEU A 324 0.90 20.16 2.74
CA LEU A 324 1.13 21.17 1.71
C LEU A 324 2.00 20.55 0.63
N ASN A 325 1.54 20.57 -0.63
CA ASN A 325 2.34 20.18 -1.78
C ASN A 325 2.35 21.32 -2.80
N ALA A 326 3.53 21.73 -3.23
CA ALA A 326 3.71 22.78 -4.21
C ALA A 326 4.69 22.35 -5.29
N THR A 327 4.31 22.53 -6.56
CA THR A 327 5.17 22.23 -7.70
C THR A 327 5.16 23.38 -8.69
N HIS A 328 6.33 23.68 -9.28
CA HIS A 328 6.44 24.62 -10.36
C HIS A 328 7.52 24.21 -11.36
N ASP A 329 7.18 24.24 -12.64
CA ASP A 329 8.09 23.92 -13.75
C ASP A 329 8.37 25.20 -14.58
N TRP A 330 9.60 25.73 -14.48
CA TRP A 330 10.14 26.72 -15.41
C TRP A 330 10.79 26.03 -16.62
N LYS A 331 11.16 26.76 -17.61
CA LYS A 331 11.82 26.21 -18.83
C LYS A 331 13.05 25.33 -18.52
N ARG A 332 13.86 25.73 -17.54
CA ARG A 332 15.13 25.05 -17.18
C ARG A 332 15.14 24.50 -15.77
N VAL A 333 14.23 24.89 -14.93
CA VAL A 333 14.20 24.53 -13.51
C VAL A 333 12.85 23.90 -13.16
N LYS A 334 12.88 22.79 -12.46
CA LYS A 334 11.70 22.17 -11.86
C LYS A 334 11.85 22.16 -10.35
N LEU A 335 10.89 22.70 -9.65
CA LEU A 335 10.84 22.72 -8.20
C LEU A 335 9.60 21.95 -7.74
N ARG A 336 9.78 21.08 -6.77
CA ARG A 336 8.70 20.37 -6.06
C ARG A 336 9.02 20.39 -4.59
N SER A 337 8.00 20.63 -3.77
CA SER A 337 8.14 20.63 -2.33
C SER A 337 6.87 20.08 -1.69
N ASN A 338 7.04 19.35 -0.60
CA ASN A 338 5.94 18.96 0.25
C ASN A 338 6.30 19.10 1.72
N LEU A 339 5.31 19.45 2.50
CA LEU A 339 5.35 19.51 3.96
C LEU A 339 4.15 18.73 4.47
N GLN A 340 4.39 17.80 5.39
CA GLN A 340 3.35 16.97 5.99
C GLN A 340 3.53 16.94 7.50
N TYR A 341 2.44 17.14 8.22
CA TYR A 341 2.34 16.90 9.64
C TYR A 341 1.26 15.86 9.91
N VAL A 342 1.56 14.87 10.73
CA VAL A 342 0.60 13.86 11.19
C VAL A 342 0.75 13.71 12.70
N GLY A 343 -0.36 13.89 13.43
CA GLY A 343 -0.47 13.59 14.84
C GLY A 343 -1.49 12.47 15.06
N THR A 344 -1.13 11.45 15.86
CA THR A 344 -2.05 10.37 16.22
C THR A 344 -2.02 10.14 17.73
N ASP A 345 -3.18 9.84 18.31
CA ASP A 345 -3.36 9.37 19.68
C ASP A 345 -4.10 8.04 19.63
N ARG A 346 -3.41 6.96 20.01
CA ARG A 346 -3.93 5.58 19.90
C ARG A 346 -3.99 4.92 21.26
N LEU A 347 -5.18 4.43 21.61
CA LEU A 347 -5.44 3.57 22.74
C LEU A 347 -5.49 2.12 22.25
N GLU A 348 -4.64 1.28 22.81
CA GLU A 348 -4.48 -0.11 22.40
C GLU A 348 -4.54 -1.04 23.60
N ASP A 349 -5.56 -1.90 23.62
CA ASP A 349 -5.68 -3.00 24.56
C ASP A 349 -5.41 -4.28 23.81
N SER A 350 -4.47 -5.09 24.27
CA SER A 350 -4.10 -6.32 23.58
C SER A 350 -3.96 -7.50 24.52
N ARG A 351 -4.32 -8.68 24.01
CA ARG A 351 -4.09 -9.97 24.64
C ARG A 351 -3.20 -10.82 23.75
N THR A 352 -2.10 -11.29 24.29
CA THR A 352 -1.09 -12.06 23.55
C THR A 352 -0.91 -13.44 24.14
N THR A 353 -0.87 -14.46 23.30
CA THR A 353 -0.44 -15.82 23.63
C THR A 353 0.81 -16.16 22.83
N VAL A 354 1.86 -16.61 23.50
CA VAL A 354 3.10 -17.08 22.87
C VAL A 354 3.32 -18.54 23.22
N ASP A 355 3.28 -19.42 22.24
CA ASP A 355 3.59 -20.85 22.37
C ASP A 355 5.02 -21.08 21.85
N ASN A 356 5.95 -21.37 22.78
CA ASN A 356 7.36 -21.57 22.48
C ASN A 356 7.64 -23.01 22.03
N PHE A 357 8.52 -23.19 21.05
CA PHE A 357 8.91 -24.49 20.52
C PHE A 357 10.05 -25.08 21.37
N LEU A 358 9.71 -25.98 22.31
CA LEU A 358 10.64 -26.78 23.11
C LEU A 358 10.44 -28.28 22.80
N ARG A 359 11.48 -29.09 22.97
CA ARG A 359 11.49 -30.50 22.53
C ARG A 359 10.51 -31.36 23.31
N GLU A 360 10.54 -31.33 24.62
CA GLU A 360 9.74 -32.19 25.51
C GLU A 360 8.80 -31.36 26.39
N ASP A 361 9.10 -30.11 26.62
CA ASP A 361 8.33 -29.21 27.47
C ASP A 361 7.37 -28.33 26.69
N ARG A 362 6.22 -28.03 27.28
CA ARG A 362 5.30 -27.03 26.81
C ARG A 362 5.57 -25.70 27.52
N SER A 363 5.85 -24.65 26.81
CA SER A 363 6.01 -23.30 27.37
C SER A 363 5.04 -22.33 26.70
N ILE A 364 4.14 -21.76 27.49
CA ILE A 364 3.17 -20.78 27.05
C ILE A 364 3.34 -19.51 27.87
N ASN A 365 3.36 -18.36 27.19
CA ASN A 365 3.26 -17.06 27.84
C ASN A 365 1.94 -16.42 27.45
N LEU A 366 1.17 -16.03 28.47
CA LEU A 366 -0.06 -15.27 28.32
C LEU A 366 0.21 -13.83 28.76
N GLY A 367 -0.27 -12.85 28.05
CA GLY A 367 -0.08 -11.46 28.43
C GLY A 367 -1.23 -10.56 28.01
N THR A 368 -1.52 -9.57 28.84
CA THR A 368 -2.35 -8.42 28.52
C THR A 368 -1.51 -7.15 28.53
N ASN A 369 -1.81 -6.22 27.64
CA ASN A 369 -1.13 -4.94 27.61
C ASN A 369 -2.10 -3.84 27.20
N ASN A 370 -2.14 -2.79 28.00
CA ASN A 370 -2.88 -1.56 27.76
C ASN A 370 -1.87 -0.47 27.47
N SER A 371 -2.00 0.21 26.34
CA SER A 371 -1.08 1.28 26.00
C SER A 371 -1.78 2.46 25.34
N ARG A 372 -1.28 3.66 25.64
CA ARG A 372 -1.58 4.88 24.92
C ARG A 372 -0.33 5.32 24.17
N LEU A 373 -0.45 5.52 22.86
CA LEU A 373 0.64 5.97 22.01
C LEU A 373 0.24 7.29 21.33
N GLN A 374 0.93 8.37 21.68
CA GLN A 374 0.85 9.64 21.00
C GLN A 374 2.05 9.78 20.06
N ASN A 375 1.79 10.06 18.80
CA ASN A 375 2.83 10.24 17.79
C ASN A 375 2.64 11.55 17.05
N HIS A 376 3.71 12.31 16.86
CA HIS A 376 3.81 13.51 16.08
C HIS A 376 4.89 13.34 15.02
N GLU A 377 4.55 13.48 13.76
CA GLU A 377 5.50 13.34 12.66
C GLU A 377 5.42 14.56 11.74
N LEU A 378 6.58 15.13 11.42
CA LEU A 378 6.76 16.21 10.45
C LEU A 378 7.73 15.73 9.36
N VAL A 379 7.28 15.78 8.10
CA VAL A 379 8.09 15.43 6.92
C VAL A 379 8.13 16.62 5.98
N ALA A 380 9.34 17.06 5.61
CA ALA A 380 9.56 18.11 4.63
C ALA A 380 10.51 17.59 3.55
N ASN A 381 10.08 17.61 2.29
CA ASN A 381 10.86 17.17 1.14
C ASN A 381 10.90 18.27 0.08
N ALA A 382 12.04 18.41 -0.60
CA ALA A 382 12.13 19.24 -1.78
C ALA A 382 12.88 18.50 -2.89
N PHE A 383 12.60 18.86 -4.11
CA PHE A 383 13.26 18.39 -5.32
C PHE A 383 13.48 19.55 -6.27
N LEU A 384 14.73 19.75 -6.63
CA LEU A 384 15.17 20.70 -7.62
C LEU A 384 15.87 19.97 -8.77
N GLU A 385 15.37 20.12 -9.99
CA GLU A 385 16.06 19.71 -11.21
C GLU A 385 16.39 20.96 -12.02
N TRP A 386 17.65 21.23 -12.21
CA TRP A 386 18.13 22.38 -12.98
C TRP A 386 18.92 21.92 -14.21
N LYS A 387 18.36 22.14 -15.39
CA LYS A 387 19.06 21.99 -16.66
C LYS A 387 19.92 23.22 -16.91
N MET A 388 21.19 23.15 -16.48
CA MET A 388 22.14 24.26 -16.61
C MET A 388 22.36 24.61 -18.09
N ASP A 389 22.50 23.58 -18.90
CA ASP A 389 22.55 23.64 -20.36
C ASP A 389 21.88 22.41 -21.00
N SER A 390 22.06 22.19 -22.32
CA SER A 390 21.47 21.05 -23.05
C SER A 390 22.06 19.68 -22.68
N VAL A 391 23.22 19.64 -22.06
CA VAL A 391 23.97 18.43 -21.73
C VAL A 391 24.21 18.24 -20.24
N THR A 392 24.07 19.29 -19.42
CA THR A 392 24.37 19.30 -18.00
C THR A 392 23.11 19.48 -17.18
N THR A 393 22.86 18.58 -16.23
CA THR A 393 21.71 18.64 -15.33
C THR A 393 22.17 18.47 -13.88
N LEU A 394 21.69 19.34 -13.01
CA LEU A 394 21.85 19.27 -11.56
C LEU A 394 20.51 18.82 -10.93
N ILE A 395 20.58 17.87 -10.02
CA ILE A 395 19.45 17.45 -9.17
C ILE A 395 19.87 17.65 -7.72
N PHE A 396 18.97 18.25 -6.93
CA PHE A 396 19.12 18.40 -5.48
C PHE A 396 17.84 17.93 -4.79
N ARG A 397 17.99 17.03 -3.79
CA ARG A 397 16.88 16.45 -3.02
C ARG A 397 17.19 16.50 -1.53
N PRO A 398 16.82 17.53 -0.81
CA PRO A 398 16.80 17.52 0.66
C PRO A 398 15.51 16.86 1.16
N GLN A 399 15.64 16.11 2.25
CA GLN A 399 14.53 15.48 2.96
C GLN A 399 14.78 15.61 4.46
N TYR A 400 13.81 16.13 5.18
CA TYR A 400 13.81 16.25 6.63
C TYR A 400 12.62 15.51 7.20
N ARG A 401 12.87 14.71 8.24
CA ARG A 401 11.82 14.02 9.01
C ARG A 401 12.10 14.24 10.49
N PHE A 402 11.08 14.66 11.22
CA PHE A 402 11.04 14.71 12.66
C PHE A 402 9.89 13.86 13.17
N SER A 403 10.11 13.09 14.24
CA SER A 403 9.06 12.38 14.94
C SER A 403 9.25 12.44 16.44
N ALA A 404 8.16 12.62 17.18
CA ALA A 404 8.10 12.52 18.64
C ALA A 404 7.01 11.52 19.00
N ASN A 405 7.34 10.58 19.90
CA ASN A 405 6.43 9.53 20.32
C ASN A 405 6.43 9.45 21.84
N ASP A 406 5.24 9.59 22.44
CA ASP A 406 4.98 9.38 23.84
C ASP A 406 4.18 8.11 24.01
N ARG A 407 4.67 7.17 24.79
CA ARG A 407 3.97 5.92 25.10
C ARG A 407 3.86 5.74 26.60
N GLU A 408 2.64 5.48 27.03
CA GLU A 408 2.32 4.96 28.35
C GLU A 408 1.84 3.52 28.18
N ASN A 409 2.34 2.61 28.99
CA ASN A 409 1.91 1.22 28.96
C ASN A 409 1.81 0.61 30.34
N SER A 410 0.85 -0.32 30.49
CA SER A 410 0.73 -1.22 31.64
C SER A 410 0.38 -2.61 31.11
N GLY A 411 0.95 -3.63 31.72
CA GLY A 411 0.75 -4.99 31.27
C GLY A 411 0.92 -6.02 32.39
N PHE A 412 0.28 -7.16 32.16
CA PHE A 412 0.38 -8.35 33.00
C PHE A 412 0.79 -9.52 32.12
N GLN A 413 1.68 -10.36 32.59
CA GLN A 413 2.18 -11.54 31.88
C GLN A 413 2.31 -12.72 32.83
N GLU A 414 1.88 -13.89 32.37
CA GLU A 414 2.07 -15.21 33.00
C GLU A 414 2.95 -16.09 32.12
N GLY A 415 3.88 -16.81 32.75
CA GLY A 415 4.70 -17.84 32.11
C GLY A 415 4.35 -19.22 32.66
N TRP A 416 3.90 -20.11 31.78
CA TRP A 416 3.49 -21.48 32.10
C TRP A 416 4.47 -22.46 31.46
N GLY A 417 4.85 -23.49 32.26
CA GLY A 417 5.65 -24.65 31.79
C GLY A 417 4.96 -25.93 32.18
N ASN A 418 4.65 -26.81 31.20
CA ASN A 418 3.95 -28.07 31.43
C ASN A 418 2.68 -27.93 32.27
N ASP A 419 1.88 -26.91 31.96
CA ASP A 419 0.63 -26.53 32.63
C ASP A 419 0.79 -26.09 34.11
N VAL A 420 2.05 -25.78 34.54
CA VAL A 420 2.37 -25.22 35.86
C VAL A 420 2.74 -23.76 35.69
N LEU A 421 2.19 -22.89 36.55
CA LEU A 421 2.54 -21.46 36.56
C LEU A 421 3.96 -21.27 37.13
N LEU A 422 4.86 -20.76 36.30
CA LEU A 422 6.26 -20.54 36.67
C LEU A 422 6.54 -19.16 37.19
N ASN A 423 5.91 -18.15 36.55
CA ASN A 423 6.11 -16.75 36.90
C ASN A 423 4.90 -15.90 36.56
N GLU A 424 4.77 -14.77 37.24
CA GLU A 424 3.88 -13.67 36.93
C GLU A 424 4.68 -12.38 36.88
N ARG A 425 4.30 -11.48 35.97
CA ARG A 425 4.92 -10.15 35.88
C ARG A 425 3.88 -9.08 35.64
N GLU A 426 3.85 -8.12 36.54
CA GLU A 426 3.19 -6.83 36.31
C GLU A 426 4.23 -5.82 35.85
N SER A 427 3.85 -4.96 34.91
CA SER A 427 4.73 -3.91 34.42
C SER A 427 3.96 -2.67 34.03
N SER A 428 4.55 -1.50 34.31
CA SER A 428 4.08 -0.21 33.84
C SER A 428 5.27 0.65 33.42
N GLY A 429 5.06 1.61 32.56
CA GLY A 429 6.12 2.49 32.14
C GLY A 429 5.69 3.57 31.19
N THR A 430 6.58 4.54 31.04
CA THR A 430 6.50 5.64 30.08
C THR A 430 7.70 5.61 29.17
N ASN A 431 7.53 6.01 27.91
CA ASN A 431 8.63 6.12 26.96
C ASN A 431 8.40 7.35 26.10
N HIS A 432 9.29 8.33 26.24
CA HIS A 432 9.35 9.51 25.42
C HIS A 432 10.49 9.34 24.42
N ASN A 433 10.21 9.40 23.12
CA ASN A 433 11.22 9.29 22.08
C ASN A 433 11.08 10.44 21.08
N SER A 434 12.14 11.17 20.85
CA SER A 434 12.23 12.18 19.79
C SER A 434 13.32 11.79 18.80
N ARG A 435 13.06 12.00 17.53
CA ARG A 435 14.01 11.65 16.46
C ARG A 435 13.93 12.63 15.32
N TYR A 436 15.09 13.04 14.79
CA TYR A 436 15.16 13.70 13.50
C TYR A 436 16.08 12.95 12.53
N ASN A 437 15.82 13.13 11.24
CA ASN A 437 16.65 12.63 10.16
C ASN A 437 16.66 13.66 9.03
N LEU A 438 17.85 14.12 8.65
CA LEU A 438 18.07 14.99 7.50
C LEU A 438 18.89 14.23 6.47
N THR A 439 18.39 14.12 5.24
CA THR A 439 19.16 13.56 4.12
C THR A 439 19.18 14.55 2.96
N MET A 440 20.29 14.64 2.28
CA MET A 440 20.50 15.51 1.12
C MET A 440 21.17 14.71 0.02
N MET A 441 20.64 14.77 -1.19
CA MET A 441 21.24 14.20 -2.37
C MET A 441 21.52 15.29 -3.40
N LEU A 442 22.76 15.41 -3.82
CA LEU A 442 23.19 16.28 -4.91
C LEU A 442 23.74 15.41 -6.05
N GLN A 443 23.22 15.60 -7.25
CA GLN A 443 23.68 14.85 -8.43
C GLN A 443 23.92 15.81 -9.59
N LEU A 444 25.13 15.80 -10.11
CA LEU A 444 25.54 16.50 -11.31
C LEU A 444 25.81 15.48 -12.42
N SER A 445 25.12 15.60 -13.54
CA SER A 445 25.28 14.69 -14.69
C SER A 445 25.57 15.47 -15.95
N ARG A 446 26.57 15.03 -16.73
CA ARG A 446 26.95 15.64 -18.01
C ARG A 446 27.05 14.61 -19.12
N LYS A 447 26.35 14.83 -20.22
CA LYS A 447 26.47 14.06 -21.45
C LYS A 447 27.71 14.53 -22.21
N LEU A 448 28.62 13.61 -22.48
CA LEU A 448 29.89 13.91 -23.15
C LEU A 448 29.83 13.63 -24.66
N SER A 449 28.91 12.78 -25.12
CA SER A 449 28.69 12.52 -26.54
C SER A 449 27.22 12.19 -26.85
N ARG A 450 26.87 12.30 -28.15
CA ARG A 450 25.55 11.90 -28.66
C ARG A 450 25.32 10.38 -28.64
N LEU A 451 26.39 9.58 -28.60
CA LEU A 451 26.35 8.11 -28.58
C LEU A 451 26.02 7.55 -27.17
N GLY A 452 25.96 8.40 -26.14
CA GLY A 452 25.59 7.98 -24.79
C GLY A 452 26.74 8.00 -23.78
N ARG A 453 27.98 8.45 -24.18
CA ARG A 453 29.05 8.68 -23.20
C ARG A 453 28.62 9.75 -22.21
N ASN A 454 28.72 9.47 -20.93
CA ASN A 454 28.34 10.41 -19.88
C ASN A 454 29.16 10.19 -18.61
N VAL A 455 29.16 11.24 -17.76
CA VAL A 455 29.71 11.20 -16.41
C VAL A 455 28.66 11.76 -15.44
N ALA A 456 28.58 11.16 -14.26
CA ALA A 456 27.72 11.66 -13.18
C ALA A 456 28.48 11.60 -11.86
N LEU A 457 28.39 12.70 -11.10
CA LEU A 457 28.83 12.80 -9.71
C LEU A 457 27.60 12.87 -8.84
N LYS A 458 27.50 11.99 -7.85
CA LYS A 458 26.43 11.98 -6.85
C LYS A 458 27.04 12.07 -5.47
N VAL A 459 26.52 12.99 -4.65
CA VAL A 459 26.88 13.16 -3.25
C VAL A 459 25.62 13.01 -2.42
N ASP A 460 25.61 12.02 -1.55
CA ASP A 460 24.57 11.83 -0.54
C ASP A 460 25.15 12.22 0.83
N TYR A 461 24.43 13.01 1.61
CA TYR A 461 24.74 13.36 2.97
C TYR A 461 23.51 13.07 3.85
N GLY A 462 23.73 12.50 5.02
CA GLY A 462 22.68 12.25 6.00
C GLY A 462 23.17 12.49 7.41
N THR A 463 22.29 13.04 8.24
CA THR A 463 22.48 13.11 9.70
C THR A 463 21.20 12.77 10.41
N ASN A 464 21.31 12.12 11.55
CA ASN A 464 20.19 11.73 12.39
C ASN A 464 20.55 11.85 13.85
N ALA A 465 19.56 12.16 14.70
CA ALA A 465 19.64 11.91 16.12
C ALA A 465 18.31 11.38 16.65
N SER A 466 18.39 10.64 17.74
CA SER A 466 17.23 10.11 18.46
C SER A 466 17.56 10.13 19.95
N ALA A 467 16.69 10.73 20.75
CA ALA A 467 16.76 10.74 22.20
C ALA A 467 15.55 10.00 22.76
N THR A 468 15.78 9.06 23.67
CA THR A 468 14.72 8.26 24.28
C THR A 468 14.88 8.28 25.79
N ASP A 469 13.87 8.76 26.50
CA ASP A 469 13.75 8.65 27.97
C ASP A 469 12.64 7.62 28.28
N ARG A 470 12.98 6.59 29.04
CA ARG A 470 12.06 5.52 29.44
C ARG A 470 12.10 5.30 30.92
N LYS A 471 10.93 5.27 31.55
CA LYS A 471 10.78 4.82 32.95
C LYS A 471 10.00 3.50 32.91
N SER A 472 10.50 2.51 33.68
CA SER A 472 9.93 1.15 33.70
C SER A 472 9.91 0.62 35.13
N LEU A 473 8.70 0.31 35.61
CA LEU A 473 8.48 -0.41 36.86
C LEU A 473 7.94 -1.80 36.55
N SER A 474 8.57 -2.84 37.07
CA SER A 474 8.03 -4.19 36.95
C SER A 474 8.20 -4.98 38.23
N THR A 475 7.18 -5.80 38.55
CA THR A 475 7.21 -6.76 39.66
C THR A 475 7.05 -8.15 39.03
N THR A 476 8.05 -8.98 39.26
CA THR A 476 8.06 -10.39 38.79
C THR A 476 8.07 -11.32 40.00
N ARG A 477 7.11 -12.27 40.03
CA ARG A 477 7.10 -13.38 41.02
C ARG A 477 7.54 -14.66 40.30
N TYR A 478 8.42 -15.40 40.95
CA TYR A 478 8.86 -16.72 40.51
C TYR A 478 8.33 -17.76 41.51
N PHE A 479 7.46 -18.67 41.08
CA PHE A 479 6.74 -19.59 41.93
C PHE A 479 7.61 -20.77 42.40
N LYS A 480 8.59 -21.20 41.59
CA LYS A 480 9.46 -22.33 41.94
C LYS A 480 10.30 -22.10 43.21
N ASN A 481 10.82 -20.91 43.39
CA ASN A 481 11.66 -20.52 44.52
C ASN A 481 11.00 -19.47 45.43
N ASN A 482 9.72 -19.19 45.20
CA ASN A 482 8.91 -18.21 45.94
C ASN A 482 9.61 -16.84 46.09
N THR A 483 10.25 -16.36 45.04
CA THR A 483 10.96 -15.09 45.04
C THR A 483 10.18 -13.99 44.32
N LYS A 484 10.30 -12.76 44.79
CA LYS A 484 9.70 -11.57 44.19
C LYS A 484 10.84 -10.61 43.81
N LYS A 485 10.92 -10.21 42.54
CA LYS A 485 11.87 -9.21 42.06
C LYS A 485 11.09 -7.95 41.63
N ILE A 486 11.48 -6.82 42.22
CA ILE A 486 10.97 -5.50 41.79
C ILE A 486 12.11 -4.82 41.04
N GLN A 487 11.84 -4.28 39.90
CA GLN A 487 12.78 -3.55 39.06
C GLN A 487 12.12 -2.22 38.66
N ASN A 488 12.69 -1.12 39.09
CA ASN A 488 12.26 0.23 38.77
C ASN A 488 13.47 0.97 38.20
N GLN A 489 13.40 1.29 36.90
CA GLN A 489 14.53 1.81 36.14
C GLN A 489 14.15 3.02 35.32
N LYS A 490 15.06 3.97 35.22
CA LYS A 490 15.07 5.03 34.19
C LYS A 490 16.16 4.67 33.17
N ILE A 491 15.84 4.78 31.88
CA ILE A 491 16.76 4.44 30.80
C ILE A 491 16.79 5.61 29.82
N GLU A 492 17.98 6.13 29.60
CA GLU A 492 18.27 7.16 28.61
C GLU A 492 19.03 6.51 27.45
N ASP A 493 18.39 6.49 26.24
CA ASP A 493 19.02 5.96 25.04
C ASP A 493 19.19 7.10 24.03
N ASP A 494 20.40 7.54 23.77
CA ASP A 494 20.73 8.59 22.80
C ASP A 494 21.54 8.00 21.65
N VAL A 495 21.09 8.29 20.43
CA VAL A 495 21.76 7.86 19.20
C VAL A 495 21.88 9.06 18.30
N ASP A 496 23.09 9.37 17.87
CA ASP A 496 23.34 10.39 16.84
C ASP A 496 24.33 9.88 15.81
N GLY A 497 24.35 10.54 14.66
CA GLY A 497 25.29 10.15 13.64
C GLY A 497 25.16 10.91 12.33
N TYR A 498 26.16 10.70 11.50
CA TYR A 498 26.15 11.24 10.14
C TYR A 498 26.75 10.23 9.15
N ASN A 499 26.38 10.38 7.90
CA ASN A 499 26.94 9.63 6.82
C ASN A 499 27.09 10.49 5.58
N TYR A 500 28.12 10.21 4.79
CA TYR A 500 28.24 10.75 3.45
C TYR A 500 28.66 9.68 2.48
N ARG A 501 28.21 9.81 1.23
CA ARG A 501 28.60 8.96 0.12
C ARG A 501 28.92 9.84 -1.08
N VAL A 502 30.09 9.65 -1.66
CA VAL A 502 30.49 10.26 -2.92
C VAL A 502 30.58 9.18 -3.97
N GLN A 503 29.88 9.34 -5.09
CA GLN A 503 29.80 8.34 -6.14
C GLN A 503 30.10 8.98 -7.49
N LEU A 504 31.04 8.41 -8.22
CA LEU A 504 31.35 8.76 -9.59
C LEU A 504 30.92 7.63 -10.53
N VAL A 505 30.18 7.95 -11.57
CA VAL A 505 29.74 7.01 -12.59
C VAL A 505 30.22 7.49 -13.95
N TYR A 506 30.91 6.61 -14.69
CA TYR A 506 31.32 6.83 -16.06
C TYR A 506 30.73 5.76 -16.97
N VAL A 507 30.26 6.17 -18.13
CA VAL A 507 29.65 5.30 -19.11
C VAL A 507 30.32 5.49 -20.46
N GLU A 508 30.82 4.39 -21.02
CA GLU A 508 31.41 4.33 -22.34
C GLU A 508 30.51 3.55 -23.31
N PRO A 509 30.07 4.17 -24.41
CA PRO A 509 29.35 3.45 -25.45
C PRO A 509 30.31 2.52 -26.23
N LEU A 510 29.92 1.29 -26.42
CA LEU A 510 30.58 0.25 -27.19
C LEU A 510 29.82 -0.02 -28.50
N PRO A 511 30.41 -0.73 -29.49
CA PRO A 511 29.71 -1.14 -30.71
C PRO A 511 28.40 -1.90 -30.43
N TRP A 512 27.50 -1.94 -31.40
CA TRP A 512 26.21 -2.68 -31.37
C TRP A 512 25.27 -2.32 -30.19
N ARG A 513 25.29 -1.07 -29.73
CA ARG A 513 24.48 -0.56 -28.60
C ARG A 513 24.77 -1.27 -27.28
N HIS A 514 26.01 -1.64 -27.06
CA HIS A 514 26.51 -2.02 -25.75
C HIS A 514 27.07 -0.80 -25.02
N PHE A 515 27.11 -0.88 -23.71
CA PHE A 515 27.67 0.16 -22.85
C PHE A 515 28.48 -0.51 -21.74
N LEU A 516 29.65 0.03 -21.48
CA LEU A 516 30.46 -0.32 -20.32
C LEU A 516 30.21 0.75 -19.25
N GLN A 517 29.85 0.33 -18.05
CA GLN A 517 29.69 1.21 -16.90
C GLN A 517 30.79 0.93 -15.88
N LEU A 518 31.46 1.99 -15.46
CA LEU A 518 32.34 2.00 -14.29
C LEU A 518 31.73 2.90 -13.23
N ARG A 519 31.58 2.41 -12.02
CA ARG A 519 31.10 3.17 -10.86
C ARG A 519 32.08 2.99 -9.71
N TYR A 520 32.54 4.08 -9.14
CA TYR A 520 33.27 4.11 -7.89
C TYR A 520 32.43 4.87 -6.85
N SER A 521 32.35 4.35 -5.64
CA SER A 521 31.64 4.99 -4.52
C SER A 521 32.47 4.83 -3.25
N TYR A 522 32.62 5.92 -2.52
CA TYR A 522 33.14 5.92 -1.15
C TYR A 522 32.03 6.36 -0.21
N GLN A 523 31.81 5.58 0.83
CA GLN A 523 30.85 5.91 1.90
C GLN A 523 31.55 5.86 3.25
N TYR A 524 31.30 6.87 4.07
CA TYR A 524 31.71 6.92 5.45
C TYR A 524 30.49 7.18 6.34
N LYS A 525 30.39 6.49 7.46
CA LYS A 525 29.30 6.62 8.42
C LYS A 525 29.86 6.55 9.83
N VAL A 526 29.42 7.49 10.66
CA VAL A 526 29.62 7.48 12.12
C VAL A 526 28.25 7.34 12.78
N ASN A 527 28.19 6.57 13.86
CA ASN A 527 26.97 6.39 14.66
C ASN A 527 27.38 6.22 16.13
N ASN A 528 27.07 7.20 16.94
CA ASN A 528 27.22 7.18 18.38
C ASN A 528 25.97 6.59 19.01
N SER A 529 26.11 5.83 20.06
CA SER A 529 24.99 5.21 20.78
C SER A 529 25.33 5.18 22.26
N ASP A 530 24.64 5.98 23.02
CA ASP A 530 24.77 6.12 24.46
C ASP A 530 23.50 5.54 25.09
N ARG A 531 23.66 4.63 26.04
CA ARG A 531 22.59 4.07 26.84
C ARG A 531 23.00 4.07 28.29
N PHE A 532 22.24 4.77 29.12
CA PHE A 532 22.43 4.83 30.55
C PHE A 532 21.20 4.30 31.27
N VAL A 533 21.42 3.39 32.23
CA VAL A 533 20.38 2.76 33.05
C VAL A 533 20.59 3.17 34.48
N TYR A 534 19.56 3.76 35.08
CA TYR A 534 19.56 4.20 36.46
C TYR A 534 18.54 3.37 37.22
N ASP A 535 18.95 2.72 38.30
CA ASP A 535 18.08 2.01 39.21
C ASP A 535 17.46 2.95 40.25
N TRP A 536 16.28 2.58 40.72
CA TRP A 536 15.59 3.33 41.79
C TRP A 536 16.28 3.07 43.14
N ASP A 537 16.72 4.13 43.78
CA ASP A 537 17.25 4.09 45.15
C ASP A 537 16.07 4.25 46.13
N LYS A 538 15.93 3.27 47.02
CA LYS A 538 14.85 3.27 48.02
C LYS A 538 15.11 4.21 49.21
N GLU A 539 16.39 4.51 49.49
CA GLU A 539 16.77 5.40 50.58
C GLU A 539 16.63 6.86 50.18
N LEU A 540 16.94 7.17 48.90
CA LEU A 540 16.83 8.51 48.37
C LEU A 540 15.41 8.80 47.85
N GLU A 541 14.55 7.79 47.66
CA GLU A 541 13.24 7.87 47.01
C GLU A 541 13.30 8.53 45.58
N GLU A 542 14.42 8.34 44.90
CA GLU A 542 14.69 8.83 43.57
C GLU A 542 15.54 7.84 42.75
N PHE A 543 15.76 8.09 41.48
CA PHE A 543 16.69 7.30 40.66
C PHE A 543 18.11 7.62 41.07
N ALA A 544 18.96 6.58 41.23
CA ALA A 544 20.36 6.73 41.60
C ALA A 544 21.07 7.76 40.70
N PRO A 545 21.94 8.62 41.25
CA PRO A 545 22.69 9.60 40.47
C PRO A 545 23.67 8.95 39.49
N ASP A 546 24.19 7.77 39.87
CA ASP A 546 25.14 6.99 39.08
C ASP A 546 24.38 5.91 38.28
N PHE A 547 24.79 5.67 37.04
CA PHE A 547 24.19 4.64 36.19
C PHE A 547 24.72 3.24 36.55
N ASP A 548 23.91 2.22 36.28
CA ASP A 548 24.32 0.79 36.38
C ASP A 548 25.26 0.48 35.20
N GLU A 549 26.55 0.25 35.52
CA GLU A 549 27.59 -0.03 34.53
C GLU A 549 27.34 -1.32 33.74
N ASP A 550 26.79 -2.37 34.37
CA ASP A 550 26.48 -3.65 33.69
C ASP A 550 25.39 -3.55 32.65
N SER A 551 24.45 -2.63 32.85
CA SER A 551 23.30 -2.41 31.98
C SER A 551 23.46 -1.22 31.04
N SER A 552 24.49 -0.39 31.24
CA SER A 552 24.78 0.81 30.47
C SER A 552 25.86 0.55 29.41
N ASN A 553 25.84 1.35 28.36
CA ASN A 553 26.85 1.27 27.30
C ASN A 553 27.00 2.60 26.57
N ARG A 554 28.21 2.87 26.09
CA ARG A 554 28.50 4.03 25.25
C ARG A 554 29.43 3.60 24.12
N PHE A 555 28.98 3.73 22.87
CA PHE A 555 29.73 3.26 21.70
C PHE A 555 29.83 4.31 20.62
N GLU A 556 31.01 4.42 20.02
CA GLU A 556 31.20 5.05 18.72
C GLU A 556 31.43 3.98 17.67
N ASN A 557 30.64 4.03 16.58
CA ASN A 557 30.71 3.07 15.49
C ASN A 557 31.03 3.79 14.19
N GLN A 558 32.16 3.44 13.58
CA GLN A 558 32.63 3.98 12.32
C GLN A 558 32.55 2.92 11.23
N TYR A 559 32.08 3.30 10.04
CA TYR A 559 32.01 2.46 8.87
C TYR A 559 32.62 3.18 7.69
N SER A 560 33.57 2.55 7.03
CA SER A 560 34.09 2.99 5.74
C SER A 560 33.84 1.90 4.69
N ASN A 561 33.35 2.31 3.52
CA ASN A 561 33.00 1.39 2.46
C ASN A 561 33.44 1.96 1.11
N HIS A 562 34.27 1.20 0.39
CA HIS A 562 34.58 1.45 -1.02
C HIS A 562 33.78 0.49 -1.88
N LEU A 563 33.22 0.96 -2.98
CA LEU A 563 32.52 0.12 -3.94
C LEU A 563 33.01 0.43 -5.33
N VAL A 564 33.49 -0.60 -6.01
CA VAL A 564 33.84 -0.57 -7.43
C VAL A 564 32.85 -1.47 -8.16
N ASN A 565 32.05 -0.90 -9.06
CA ASN A 565 31.13 -1.63 -9.94
C ASN A 565 31.64 -1.61 -11.37
N LEU A 566 31.68 -2.77 -11.98
CA LEU A 566 31.88 -2.95 -13.40
C LEU A 566 30.65 -3.64 -13.98
N ALA A 567 30.02 -3.04 -15.01
CA ALA A 567 28.84 -3.60 -15.65
C ALA A 567 28.85 -3.42 -17.16
N ILE A 568 28.36 -4.46 -17.86
CA ILE A 568 28.09 -4.44 -19.30
C ILE A 568 26.59 -4.50 -19.52
N ARG A 569 26.12 -3.69 -20.46
CA ARG A 569 24.69 -3.52 -20.76
C ARG A 569 24.44 -3.45 -22.23
N THR A 570 23.22 -3.81 -22.61
CA THR A 570 22.71 -3.55 -23.95
C THR A 570 21.25 -3.09 -23.93
N SER A 571 20.87 -2.34 -24.94
CA SER A 571 19.48 -1.93 -25.17
C SER A 571 19.10 -2.24 -26.62
N GLN A 572 18.61 -3.46 -26.85
CA GLN A 572 18.16 -3.93 -28.17
C GLN A 572 16.61 -3.86 -28.26
N LYS A 573 16.09 -3.97 -29.48
CA LYS A 573 14.61 -3.91 -29.70
C LYS A 573 13.84 -5.03 -28.96
N LYS A 574 14.40 -6.27 -28.94
CA LYS A 574 13.74 -7.44 -28.37
C LYS A 574 14.27 -7.83 -26.99
N TYR A 575 15.48 -7.45 -26.62
CA TYR A 575 16.06 -7.79 -25.33
C TYR A 575 16.95 -6.68 -24.79
N ASN A 576 17.03 -6.61 -23.48
CA ASN A 576 17.95 -5.76 -22.73
C ASN A 576 18.61 -6.63 -21.68
N TYR A 577 19.88 -6.40 -21.40
CA TYR A 577 20.54 -6.98 -20.24
C TYR A 577 21.45 -5.96 -19.55
N ASN A 578 21.64 -6.18 -18.26
CA ASN A 578 22.64 -5.52 -17.44
C ASN A 578 23.31 -6.61 -16.60
N ILE A 579 24.59 -6.86 -16.83
CA ILE A 579 25.39 -7.84 -16.11
C ILE A 579 26.55 -7.07 -15.49
N GLY A 580 26.63 -7.11 -14.18
CA GLY A 580 27.62 -6.38 -13.44
C GLY A 580 28.07 -7.09 -12.17
N VAL A 581 29.13 -6.59 -11.60
CA VAL A 581 29.67 -7.06 -10.33
C VAL A 581 30.13 -5.86 -9.51
N ASP A 582 29.76 -5.89 -8.21
CA ASP A 582 30.25 -4.97 -7.21
C ASP A 582 31.35 -5.64 -6.39
N PHE A 583 32.48 -4.98 -6.26
CA PHE A 583 33.56 -5.27 -5.30
C PHE A 583 33.45 -4.26 -4.18
N GLU A 584 33.29 -4.72 -2.95
CA GLU A 584 32.90 -3.86 -1.86
C GLU A 584 33.75 -4.19 -0.59
N PRO A 585 35.01 -3.68 -0.49
CA PRO A 585 35.77 -3.70 0.73
C PRO A 585 35.15 -2.75 1.75
N GLN A 586 34.83 -3.31 2.92
CA GLN A 586 34.21 -2.60 4.03
C GLN A 586 35.06 -2.76 5.29
N LYS A 587 35.24 -1.67 6.02
CA LYS A 587 35.85 -1.65 7.35
C LYS A 587 34.83 -1.10 8.35
N SER A 588 34.64 -1.78 9.48
CA SER A 588 33.86 -1.29 10.60
C SER A 588 34.72 -1.31 11.86
N VAL A 589 34.62 -0.25 12.63
CA VAL A 589 35.28 -0.10 13.93
C VAL A 589 34.21 0.27 14.93
N SER A 590 34.11 -0.48 16.04
CA SER A 590 33.23 -0.18 17.14
C SER A 590 34.11 0.02 18.38
N HIS A 591 33.98 1.16 19.01
CA HIS A 591 34.78 1.54 20.17
C HIS A 591 33.85 1.77 21.36
N SER A 592 34.08 1.08 22.47
CA SER A 592 33.40 1.36 23.74
C SER A 592 34.04 2.58 24.38
N LEU A 593 33.21 3.55 24.80
CA LEU A 593 33.66 4.79 25.46
C LEU A 593 33.44 4.76 26.97
N LEU A 594 32.91 3.64 27.55
CA LEU A 594 32.80 3.44 28.98
C LEU A 594 34.05 2.75 29.58
N SER A 595 34.85 2.12 28.72
CA SER A 595 36.11 1.45 29.13
C SER A 595 37.21 1.90 28.18
N ASP A 596 38.38 2.23 28.77
CA ASP A 596 39.58 2.61 28.00
C ASP A 596 40.45 1.38 27.64
N ALA A 597 39.92 0.15 27.83
CA ALA A 597 40.68 -1.07 27.54
C ALA A 597 40.82 -1.27 26.03
N PRO A 598 42.00 -1.56 25.48
CA PRO A 598 42.20 -1.79 24.05
C PRO A 598 41.39 -3.00 23.49
N GLU A 599 41.01 -3.93 24.33
CA GLU A 599 40.21 -5.12 24.04
C GLU A 599 38.73 -4.76 23.75
N ASP A 600 38.27 -3.53 24.10
CA ASP A 600 36.93 -3.06 23.86
C ASP A 600 36.73 -2.39 22.46
N GLN A 601 37.78 -2.39 21.66
CA GLN A 601 37.70 -1.99 20.27
C GLN A 601 37.51 -3.20 19.34
N LEU A 602 36.37 -3.30 18.72
CA LEU A 602 36.06 -4.32 17.69
C LEU A 602 36.31 -3.76 16.29
N GLU A 603 37.40 -4.20 15.67
CA GLU A 603 37.66 -3.89 14.25
C GLU A 603 37.32 -5.08 13.35
N ARG A 604 36.63 -4.83 12.24
CA ARG A 604 36.29 -5.85 11.26
C ARG A 604 36.43 -5.32 9.83
N SER A 605 37.18 -6.05 9.02
CA SER A 605 37.32 -5.82 7.59
C SER A 605 36.69 -6.98 6.81
N VAL A 606 35.88 -6.66 5.79
CA VAL A 606 35.18 -7.65 4.96
C VAL A 606 35.24 -7.22 3.51
N MET A 607 35.50 -8.20 2.62
CA MET A 607 35.37 -8.01 1.18
C MET A 607 34.06 -8.67 0.72
N ASN A 608 33.10 -7.88 0.21
CA ASN A 608 31.90 -8.39 -0.41
C ASN A 608 32.04 -8.43 -1.93
N PHE A 609 31.44 -9.44 -2.51
CA PHE A 609 31.38 -9.63 -3.96
C PHE A 609 29.92 -9.83 -4.35
N SER A 610 29.33 -8.88 -5.07
CA SER A 610 27.89 -8.82 -5.32
C SER A 610 27.60 -8.81 -6.83
N PRO A 611 27.49 -9.99 -7.48
CA PRO A 611 27.12 -10.08 -8.87
C PRO A 611 25.64 -9.75 -9.08
N THR A 612 25.35 -9.12 -10.21
CA THR A 612 24.01 -8.70 -10.61
C THR A 612 23.77 -9.06 -12.07
N VAL A 613 22.64 -9.67 -12.36
CA VAL A 613 22.17 -9.95 -13.72
C VAL A 613 20.72 -9.49 -13.82
N ASN A 614 20.42 -8.62 -14.76
CA ASN A 614 19.07 -8.24 -15.13
C ASN A 614 18.90 -8.47 -16.63
N PHE A 615 18.08 -9.45 -17.00
CA PHE A 615 17.80 -9.80 -18.37
C PHE A 615 16.30 -9.61 -18.64
N ARG A 616 15.96 -8.82 -19.66
CA ARG A 616 14.58 -8.55 -20.08
C ARG A 616 14.41 -8.95 -21.54
N TYR A 617 13.41 -9.80 -21.81
CA TYR A 617 13.04 -10.22 -23.15
C TYR A 617 11.62 -9.78 -23.50
N LYS A 618 11.42 -9.13 -24.65
CA LYS A 618 10.14 -8.65 -25.17
C LYS A 618 9.67 -9.61 -26.27
N PHE A 619 8.73 -10.51 -25.98
CA PHE A 619 8.08 -11.37 -26.96
C PHE A 619 7.25 -10.54 -27.94
N SER A 620 6.60 -9.46 -27.40
CA SER A 620 5.85 -8.49 -28.16
C SER A 620 5.91 -7.13 -27.45
N LYS A 621 5.25 -6.09 -28.02
CA LYS A 621 5.10 -4.79 -27.33
C LYS A 621 4.36 -4.90 -26.00
N ARG A 622 3.65 -6.02 -25.73
CA ARG A 622 2.73 -6.21 -24.60
C ARG A 622 3.02 -7.48 -23.79
N THR A 623 4.00 -8.26 -24.18
CA THR A 623 4.39 -9.49 -23.47
C THR A 623 5.88 -9.47 -23.25
N ARG A 624 6.28 -9.54 -21.98
CA ARG A 624 7.69 -9.50 -21.56
C ARG A 624 7.98 -10.49 -20.45
N LEU A 625 9.22 -10.96 -20.44
CA LEU A 625 9.83 -11.75 -19.37
C LEU A 625 11.05 -10.98 -18.85
N GLN A 626 11.18 -10.89 -17.54
CA GLN A 626 12.34 -10.34 -16.87
C GLN A 626 12.89 -11.35 -15.89
N ILE A 627 14.20 -11.55 -15.92
CA ILE A 627 14.95 -12.42 -15.00
C ILE A 627 15.98 -11.54 -14.31
N VAL A 628 15.93 -11.53 -12.98
CA VAL A 628 16.88 -10.76 -12.15
C VAL A 628 17.56 -11.72 -11.18
N TYR A 629 18.88 -11.69 -11.16
CA TYR A 629 19.69 -12.27 -10.11
C TYR A 629 20.46 -11.17 -9.39
N ARG A 630 20.50 -11.21 -8.08
CA ARG A 630 21.27 -10.31 -7.23
C ARG A 630 21.88 -11.06 -6.06
N GLY A 631 23.21 -11.03 -5.94
CA GLY A 631 23.94 -11.39 -4.74
C GLY A 631 24.19 -10.14 -3.90
N LYS A 632 23.99 -10.20 -2.56
CA LYS A 632 24.22 -9.06 -1.67
C LYS A 632 24.71 -9.50 -0.30
N GLY A 633 25.86 -8.96 0.13
CA GLY A 633 26.36 -9.02 1.50
C GLY A 633 25.62 -8.05 2.43
N LYS A 634 25.42 -8.45 3.67
CA LYS A 634 24.84 -7.61 4.74
C LYS A 634 25.61 -7.83 6.05
N GLN A 635 26.09 -6.74 6.62
CA GLN A 635 26.71 -6.77 7.96
C GLN A 635 25.65 -7.01 9.04
N PRO A 636 25.99 -7.71 10.16
CA PRO A 636 25.18 -7.74 11.37
C PRO A 636 24.95 -6.32 11.90
N SER A 637 23.85 -6.10 12.61
CA SER A 637 23.61 -4.80 13.25
C SER A 637 24.59 -4.58 14.41
N VAL A 638 24.90 -3.33 14.70
CA VAL A 638 25.78 -2.98 15.85
C VAL A 638 25.21 -3.56 17.13
N ARG A 639 23.91 -3.44 17.36
CA ARG A 639 23.21 -4.00 18.53
C ARG A 639 23.39 -5.51 18.65
N ASP A 640 23.48 -6.24 17.54
CA ASP A 640 23.71 -7.69 17.56
C ASP A 640 25.15 -8.05 17.88
N LEU A 641 26.10 -7.18 17.55
CA LEU A 641 27.53 -7.36 17.77
C LEU A 641 27.99 -6.97 19.18
N GLN A 642 27.34 -5.99 19.79
CA GLN A 642 27.71 -5.48 21.11
C GLN A 642 27.47 -6.53 22.22
N PRO A 643 28.45 -6.92 23.03
CA PRO A 643 28.30 -7.95 24.06
C PRO A 643 27.57 -7.43 25.31
N VAL A 644 26.54 -6.61 25.11
CA VAL A 644 25.76 -6.01 26.19
C VAL A 644 24.54 -6.86 26.51
N THR A 645 24.23 -7.01 27.79
CA THR A 645 23.07 -7.74 28.29
C THR A 645 21.93 -6.77 28.57
N ASP A 646 20.88 -6.80 27.75
CA ASP A 646 19.65 -6.05 28.02
C ASP A 646 18.72 -6.86 28.93
N ARG A 647 18.58 -6.43 30.19
CA ARG A 647 17.74 -7.03 31.25
C ARG A 647 16.50 -6.20 31.56
N THR A 648 16.16 -5.21 30.75
CA THR A 648 14.97 -4.34 30.95
C THR A 648 13.68 -5.17 31.11
N ASN A 649 13.60 -6.32 30.44
CA ASN A 649 12.59 -7.31 30.69
C ASN A 649 13.25 -8.54 31.34
N PRO A 650 13.10 -8.75 32.66
CA PRO A 650 13.79 -9.82 33.38
C PRO A 650 13.34 -11.23 32.93
N LEU A 651 12.20 -11.38 32.27
CA LEU A 651 11.72 -12.64 31.70
C LEU A 651 12.18 -12.85 30.25
N ASN A 652 12.76 -11.84 29.61
CA ASN A 652 13.19 -11.91 28.21
C ASN A 652 14.50 -11.11 28.02
N ILE A 653 15.59 -11.70 28.41
CA ILE A 653 16.93 -11.13 28.37
C ILE A 653 17.50 -11.22 26.96
N ARG A 654 18.21 -10.20 26.52
CA ARG A 654 18.92 -10.21 25.23
C ARG A 654 20.41 -9.99 25.45
N VAL A 655 21.23 -10.79 24.77
CA VAL A 655 22.70 -10.70 24.78
C VAL A 655 23.20 -10.60 23.36
N GLY A 656 24.05 -9.63 23.05
CA GLY A 656 24.69 -9.52 21.74
C GLY A 656 25.81 -10.53 21.54
N ASN A 657 26.29 -10.67 20.31
CA ASN A 657 27.33 -11.63 19.93
C ASN A 657 28.34 -10.99 18.97
N PRO A 658 29.55 -10.64 19.46
CA PRO A 658 30.59 -10.03 18.64
C PRO A 658 31.18 -10.96 17.57
N SER A 659 30.98 -12.29 17.69
CA SER A 659 31.52 -13.27 16.74
C SER A 659 30.70 -13.43 15.46
N LEU A 660 29.58 -12.67 15.30
CA LEU A 660 28.71 -12.79 14.12
C LEU A 660 29.46 -12.46 12.83
N LYS A 661 29.23 -13.28 11.83
CA LYS A 661 29.77 -13.10 10.45
C LYS A 661 28.72 -12.37 9.59
N PRO A 662 29.15 -11.63 8.57
CA PRO A 662 28.24 -11.07 7.58
C PRO A 662 27.40 -12.16 6.89
N SER A 663 26.16 -11.85 6.61
CA SER A 663 25.28 -12.71 5.81
C SER A 663 25.39 -12.38 4.32
N TYR A 664 25.16 -13.37 3.47
CA TYR A 664 25.14 -13.21 2.03
C TYR A 664 23.83 -13.77 1.46
N THR A 665 23.07 -12.91 0.78
CA THR A 665 21.75 -13.28 0.23
C THR A 665 21.81 -13.35 -1.29
N ASN A 666 21.42 -14.51 -1.84
CA ASN A 666 21.18 -14.73 -3.26
C ASN A 666 19.69 -14.59 -3.54
N THR A 667 19.32 -13.71 -4.46
CA THR A 667 17.93 -13.49 -4.87
C THR A 667 17.79 -13.71 -6.36
N PHE A 668 16.90 -14.62 -6.76
CA PHE A 668 16.46 -14.87 -8.12
C PHE A 668 15.00 -14.43 -8.26
N THR A 669 14.70 -13.59 -9.23
CA THR A 669 13.34 -13.12 -9.50
C THR A 669 13.02 -13.30 -10.98
N LEU A 670 11.86 -13.87 -11.27
CA LEU A 670 11.30 -14.00 -12.60
C LEU A 670 9.97 -13.27 -12.63
N ASN A 671 9.80 -12.32 -13.56
CA ASN A 671 8.55 -11.57 -13.77
C ASN A 671 8.08 -11.78 -15.20
N PHE A 672 6.87 -12.25 -15.36
CA PHE A 672 6.20 -12.40 -16.64
C PHE A 672 4.94 -11.53 -16.68
N ASN A 673 4.84 -10.67 -17.68
CA ASN A 673 3.69 -9.79 -17.89
C ASN A 673 3.16 -9.97 -19.32
N SER A 674 1.85 -10.17 -19.46
CA SER A 674 1.20 -10.30 -20.74
C SER A 674 -0.15 -9.59 -20.78
N TYR A 675 -0.37 -8.76 -21.77
CA TYR A 675 -1.64 -8.13 -22.02
C TYR A 675 -2.15 -8.43 -23.45
N ASN A 676 -3.34 -9.01 -23.51
CA ASN A 676 -4.02 -9.29 -24.77
C ASN A 676 -5.15 -8.27 -25.00
N THR A 677 -4.96 -7.38 -25.96
CA THR A 677 -5.94 -6.31 -26.27
C THR A 677 -7.25 -6.81 -26.84
N LYS A 678 -7.23 -7.88 -27.64
CA LYS A 678 -8.45 -8.42 -28.25
C LYS A 678 -9.43 -8.92 -27.20
N HIS A 679 -8.89 -9.60 -26.17
CA HIS A 679 -9.67 -10.16 -25.06
C HIS A 679 -9.62 -9.29 -23.79
N GLN A 680 -8.92 -8.16 -23.81
CA GLN A 680 -8.68 -7.29 -22.63
C GLN A 680 -8.18 -8.07 -21.41
N ARG A 681 -7.40 -9.14 -21.66
CA ARG A 681 -6.87 -10.06 -20.64
C ARG A 681 -5.52 -9.57 -20.18
N ASN A 682 -5.39 -9.34 -18.89
CA ASN A 682 -4.11 -9.07 -18.24
C ASN A 682 -3.67 -10.29 -17.42
N MET A 683 -2.39 -10.69 -17.56
CA MET A 683 -1.81 -11.79 -16.85
C MET A 683 -0.44 -11.38 -16.32
N VAL A 684 -0.21 -11.56 -15.03
CA VAL A 684 1.07 -11.31 -14.36
C VAL A 684 1.46 -12.54 -13.56
N ALA A 685 2.69 -12.99 -13.72
CA ALA A 685 3.27 -14.05 -12.91
C ALA A 685 4.63 -13.62 -12.37
N THR A 686 4.87 -13.84 -11.09
CA THR A 686 6.16 -13.58 -10.44
C THR A 686 6.61 -14.84 -9.71
N ALA A 687 7.88 -15.20 -9.85
CA ALA A 687 8.53 -16.22 -9.03
C ALA A 687 9.79 -15.61 -8.40
N LEU A 688 10.00 -15.89 -7.12
CA LEU A 688 11.16 -15.45 -6.35
C LEU A 688 11.74 -16.62 -5.58
N PHE A 689 13.06 -16.76 -5.63
CA PHE A 689 13.82 -17.65 -4.77
C PHE A 689 14.92 -16.86 -4.07
N GLU A 690 15.00 -16.98 -2.77
CA GLU A 690 15.97 -16.30 -1.93
C GLU A 690 16.63 -17.31 -0.98
N ASN A 691 17.96 -17.31 -0.94
CA ASN A 691 18.76 -18.12 -0.02
C ASN A 691 19.78 -17.21 0.68
N THR A 692 19.86 -17.29 2.00
CA THR A 692 20.81 -16.52 2.82
C THR A 692 21.84 -17.45 3.47
N ILE A 693 23.10 -17.23 3.14
CA ILE A 693 24.28 -17.87 3.72
C ILE A 693 24.68 -17.07 4.95
N ASN A 694 25.07 -17.72 6.04
CA ASN A 694 25.41 -17.11 7.34
C ASN A 694 24.29 -16.18 7.85
N ASN A 695 23.01 -16.58 7.68
CA ASN A 695 21.89 -15.77 8.15
C ASN A 695 21.99 -15.54 9.65
N VAL A 696 21.83 -14.29 10.09
CA VAL A 696 21.74 -13.96 11.51
C VAL A 696 20.35 -14.34 12.00
N THR A 697 20.28 -15.28 12.92
CA THR A 697 19.06 -15.79 13.56
C THR A 697 19.24 -15.81 15.08
N ASN A 698 18.20 -16.19 15.82
CA ASN A 698 18.27 -16.23 17.27
C ASN A 698 18.57 -17.65 17.79
N GLN A 699 19.45 -17.71 18.75
CA GLN A 699 19.53 -18.78 19.75
C GLN A 699 18.72 -18.38 20.96
N VAL A 700 17.77 -19.21 21.36
CA VAL A 700 16.91 -18.96 22.52
C VAL A 700 17.21 -19.99 23.58
N THR A 701 17.68 -19.55 24.74
CA THR A 701 17.86 -20.36 25.94
C THR A 701 16.68 -20.14 26.87
N TYR A 702 16.01 -21.19 27.27
CA TYR A 702 14.87 -21.18 28.17
C TYR A 702 15.21 -21.87 29.50
N ASP A 703 14.93 -21.20 30.60
CA ASP A 703 15.06 -21.75 31.94
C ASP A 703 13.69 -22.32 32.41
N SER A 704 13.58 -23.63 32.48
CA SER A 704 12.33 -24.32 32.84
C SER A 704 11.90 -24.11 34.29
N GLY A 705 12.81 -23.66 35.13
CA GLY A 705 12.52 -23.39 36.55
C GLY A 705 11.91 -22.04 36.80
N THR A 706 12.34 -21.04 36.07
CA THR A 706 11.93 -19.63 36.24
C THR A 706 11.07 -19.12 35.08
N GLY A 707 11.08 -19.82 33.95
CA GLY A 707 10.45 -19.36 32.74
C GLY A 707 11.16 -18.20 32.03
N VAL A 708 12.38 -17.87 32.45
CA VAL A 708 13.20 -16.80 31.85
C VAL A 708 13.72 -17.28 30.51
N ARG A 709 13.65 -16.38 29.53
CA ARG A 709 14.14 -16.60 28.18
C ARG A 709 15.32 -15.67 27.89
N THR A 710 16.46 -16.25 27.50
CA THR A 710 17.61 -15.50 27.02
C THR A 710 17.76 -15.67 25.52
N THR A 711 17.91 -14.57 24.78
CA THR A 711 18.04 -14.56 23.33
C THR A 711 19.38 -13.97 22.91
N SER A 712 20.15 -14.71 22.08
CA SER A 712 21.41 -14.25 21.49
C SER A 712 21.40 -14.45 19.97
N PRO A 713 21.89 -13.50 19.16
CA PRO A 713 22.00 -13.68 17.73
C PRO A 713 23.16 -14.61 17.36
N VAL A 714 22.94 -15.50 16.39
CA VAL A 714 23.93 -16.46 15.89
C VAL A 714 23.84 -16.58 14.35
N ASN A 715 24.95 -16.94 13.69
CA ASN A 715 24.91 -17.24 12.26
C ASN A 715 24.45 -18.67 12.00
N MET A 716 23.57 -18.84 11.00
CA MET A 716 23.06 -20.14 10.60
C MET A 716 22.79 -20.21 9.10
N ASN A 717 23.11 -21.36 8.51
CA ASN A 717 22.81 -21.70 7.12
C ASN A 717 21.50 -22.45 6.98
N GLY A 718 21.00 -22.54 5.74
CA GLY A 718 19.78 -23.29 5.40
C GLY A 718 18.51 -22.46 5.48
N ASN A 719 18.62 -21.13 5.64
CA ASN A 719 17.49 -20.22 5.57
C ASN A 719 17.22 -19.83 4.11
N TRP A 720 16.04 -20.20 3.62
CA TRP A 720 15.64 -19.89 2.25
C TRP A 720 14.13 -19.73 2.12
N ARG A 721 13.70 -19.04 1.09
CA ARG A 721 12.29 -18.93 0.73
C ARG A 721 12.10 -19.02 -0.79
N ALA A 722 11.02 -19.64 -1.19
CA ALA A 722 10.52 -19.65 -2.56
C ALA A 722 9.10 -19.06 -2.56
N MET A 723 8.79 -18.20 -3.51
CA MET A 723 7.49 -17.56 -3.63
C MET A 723 7.06 -17.55 -5.09
N GLY A 724 5.79 -17.85 -5.34
CA GLY A 724 5.13 -17.69 -6.61
C GLY A 724 3.87 -16.86 -6.45
N SER A 725 3.60 -15.97 -7.40
CA SER A 725 2.31 -15.29 -7.48
C SER A 725 1.81 -15.24 -8.93
N PHE A 726 0.50 -15.36 -9.08
CA PHE A 726 -0.19 -15.31 -10.36
C PHE A 726 -1.42 -14.44 -10.25
N SER A 727 -1.59 -13.51 -11.18
CA SER A 727 -2.77 -12.65 -11.28
C SER A 727 -3.32 -12.69 -12.69
N LEU A 728 -4.62 -12.94 -12.80
CA LEU A 728 -5.36 -12.91 -14.06
C LEU A 728 -6.57 -12.00 -13.91
N ASN A 729 -6.75 -11.11 -14.88
CA ASN A 729 -7.97 -10.33 -15.05
C ASN A 729 -8.46 -10.50 -16.48
N THR A 730 -9.69 -10.99 -16.64
CA THR A 730 -10.29 -11.25 -17.95
C THR A 730 -11.79 -10.97 -17.96
N PRO A 731 -12.29 -10.06 -18.80
CA PRO A 731 -13.71 -9.95 -19.04
C PRO A 731 -14.19 -11.10 -19.92
N PHE A 732 -15.44 -11.52 -19.74
CA PHE A 732 -16.12 -12.45 -20.66
C PHE A 732 -16.53 -11.73 -21.96
N LYS A 733 -17.00 -12.50 -22.95
CA LYS A 733 -17.36 -11.96 -24.29
C LYS A 733 -18.35 -10.80 -24.25
N ASN A 734 -19.34 -10.84 -23.37
CA ASN A 734 -20.34 -9.77 -23.21
C ASN A 734 -19.87 -8.59 -22.37
N ARG A 735 -18.61 -8.62 -21.84
CA ARG A 735 -18.00 -7.58 -21.01
C ARG A 735 -18.77 -7.17 -19.74
N SER A 736 -19.97 -7.70 -19.53
CA SER A 736 -20.73 -7.50 -18.29
C SER A 736 -20.16 -8.32 -17.13
N TRP A 737 -19.51 -9.41 -17.42
CA TRP A 737 -18.87 -10.27 -16.46
C TRP A 737 -17.34 -10.11 -16.53
N ILE A 738 -16.72 -9.91 -15.38
CA ILE A 738 -15.27 -9.76 -15.24
C ILE A 738 -14.80 -10.78 -14.19
N PHE A 739 -13.91 -11.67 -14.60
CA PHE A 739 -13.28 -12.64 -13.71
C PHE A 739 -11.87 -12.16 -13.33
N ARG A 740 -11.56 -12.21 -12.04
CA ARG A 740 -10.22 -11.89 -11.49
C ARG A 740 -9.81 -13.01 -10.55
N THR A 741 -8.56 -13.46 -10.66
CA THR A 741 -7.94 -14.34 -9.69
C THR A 741 -6.59 -13.81 -9.26
N TYR A 742 -6.25 -14.05 -8.00
CA TYR A 742 -4.93 -13.82 -7.43
C TYR A 742 -4.55 -15.04 -6.60
N SER A 743 -3.52 -15.74 -7.07
CA SER A 743 -2.93 -16.90 -6.41
C SER A 743 -1.55 -16.53 -5.88
N TYR A 744 -1.24 -16.93 -4.68
CA TYR A 744 0.05 -16.73 -4.04
C TYR A 744 0.45 -18.00 -3.29
N LEU A 745 1.69 -18.44 -3.48
CA LEU A 745 2.27 -19.57 -2.79
C LEU A 745 3.65 -19.18 -2.28
N GLN A 746 3.92 -19.36 -1.00
CA GLN A 746 5.23 -19.16 -0.41
C GLN A 746 5.61 -20.36 0.45
N TYR A 747 6.80 -20.87 0.23
CA TYR A 747 7.45 -21.82 1.12
C TYR A 747 8.69 -21.17 1.72
N ARG A 748 8.85 -21.28 3.04
CA ARG A 748 9.99 -20.76 3.79
C ARG A 748 10.56 -21.83 4.71
N ASN A 749 11.87 -21.95 4.73
CA ASN A 749 12.62 -22.72 5.72
C ASN A 749 13.40 -21.75 6.60
N GLN A 750 13.11 -21.76 7.91
CA GLN A 750 13.75 -20.92 8.91
C GLN A 750 14.41 -21.77 9.98
N ASN A 751 15.69 -21.54 10.22
CA ASN A 751 16.48 -22.24 11.19
C ASN A 751 16.85 -21.34 12.36
N GLY A 752 16.92 -21.91 13.55
CA GLY A 752 17.33 -21.27 14.79
C GLY A 752 17.94 -22.29 15.74
N TYR A 753 18.31 -21.87 16.95
CA TYR A 753 18.69 -22.77 18.04
C TYR A 753 17.77 -22.55 19.24
N THR A 754 17.43 -23.65 19.91
CA THR A 754 16.72 -23.64 21.19
C THR A 754 17.53 -24.45 22.20
N THR A 755 17.67 -23.93 23.40
CA THR A 755 18.40 -24.54 24.51
C THR A 755 17.47 -24.59 25.70
N LEU A 756 17.44 -25.70 26.40
CA LEU A 756 16.73 -25.88 27.66
C LEU A 756 17.76 -25.95 28.81
N ASN A 757 17.59 -25.14 29.87
CA ASN A 757 18.39 -25.21 31.12
C ASN A 757 19.92 -25.29 30.96
N LYS A 758 20.53 -24.59 30.00
CA LYS A 758 21.98 -24.66 29.71
C LYS A 758 22.46 -25.99 29.10
N GLU A 759 21.56 -26.82 28.58
CA GLU A 759 21.93 -27.97 27.78
C GLU A 759 22.59 -27.55 26.46
N GLU A 760 23.07 -28.50 25.68
CA GLU A 760 23.59 -28.20 24.33
C GLU A 760 22.51 -27.61 23.42
N PRO A 761 22.83 -26.59 22.62
CA PRO A 761 21.88 -25.97 21.71
C PRO A 761 21.36 -26.93 20.64
N VAL A 762 20.06 -27.15 20.64
CA VAL A 762 19.39 -27.98 19.63
C VAL A 762 18.99 -27.10 18.45
N LYS A 763 19.39 -27.50 17.24
CA LYS A 763 18.94 -26.85 16.03
C LYS A 763 17.44 -27.05 15.86
N THR A 764 16.72 -25.99 15.62
CA THR A 764 15.30 -26.00 15.31
C THR A 764 15.09 -25.48 13.89
N SER A 765 14.25 -26.17 13.13
CA SER A 765 13.87 -25.77 11.76
C SER A 765 12.35 -25.70 11.67
N VAL A 766 11.87 -24.58 11.14
CA VAL A 766 10.44 -24.38 10.83
C VAL A 766 10.28 -24.25 9.33
N GLN A 767 9.56 -25.21 8.77
CA GLN A 767 9.10 -25.21 7.39
C GLN A 767 7.71 -24.60 7.37
N HIS A 768 7.53 -23.52 6.63
CA HIS A 768 6.26 -22.80 6.58
C HIS A 768 5.79 -22.64 5.13
N LEU A 769 4.62 -23.20 4.84
CA LEU A 769 3.91 -23.06 3.58
C LEU A 769 2.73 -22.12 3.77
N THR A 770 2.67 -21.05 3.00
CA THR A 770 1.50 -20.14 2.91
C THR A 770 0.94 -20.18 1.50
N GLY A 771 -0.31 -20.60 1.36
CA GLY A 771 -1.09 -20.51 0.13
C GLY A 771 -2.19 -19.46 0.29
N ARG A 772 -2.39 -18.63 -0.71
CA ARG A 772 -3.52 -17.69 -0.79
C ARG A 772 -4.16 -17.79 -2.15
N GLU A 773 -5.46 -17.95 -2.17
CA GLU A 773 -6.26 -17.85 -3.39
C GLU A 773 -7.38 -16.86 -3.18
N ARG A 774 -7.59 -15.99 -4.16
CA ARG A 774 -8.68 -15.01 -4.15
C ARG A 774 -9.33 -14.97 -5.52
N LEU A 775 -10.58 -15.35 -5.57
CA LEU A 775 -11.41 -15.31 -6.77
C LEU A 775 -12.42 -14.19 -6.64
N ARG A 776 -12.59 -13.41 -7.69
CA ARG A 776 -13.62 -12.37 -7.81
C ARG A 776 -14.35 -12.51 -9.12
N LEU A 777 -15.66 -12.49 -9.05
CA LEU A 777 -16.55 -12.45 -10.22
C LEU A 777 -17.43 -11.21 -10.11
N THR A 778 -17.27 -10.29 -11.05
CA THR A 778 -18.02 -9.02 -11.07
C THR A 778 -19.02 -9.06 -12.23
N TYR A 779 -20.28 -8.81 -11.93
CA TYR A 779 -21.34 -8.54 -12.91
C TYR A 779 -21.65 -7.05 -12.90
N ARG A 780 -21.61 -6.42 -14.09
CA ARG A 780 -21.76 -4.97 -14.25
C ARG A 780 -22.81 -4.64 -15.29
N THR A 781 -23.76 -3.78 -14.90
CA THR A 781 -24.74 -3.14 -15.78
C THR A 781 -24.69 -1.62 -15.62
N ARG A 782 -25.57 -0.87 -16.26
CA ARG A 782 -25.68 0.59 -16.03
C ARG A 782 -26.18 0.95 -14.64
N GLN A 783 -27.01 0.12 -14.02
CA GLN A 783 -27.70 0.40 -12.76
C GLN A 783 -27.09 -0.34 -11.57
N MET A 784 -26.30 -1.38 -11.81
CA MET A 784 -25.83 -2.27 -10.76
C MET A 784 -24.42 -2.76 -11.06
N GLU A 785 -23.61 -2.84 -10.02
CA GLU A 785 -22.39 -3.67 -9.99
C GLU A 785 -22.47 -4.64 -8.82
N LEU A 786 -22.40 -5.93 -9.10
CA LEU A 786 -22.37 -6.99 -8.10
C LEU A 786 -21.05 -7.73 -8.23
N THR A 787 -20.29 -7.80 -7.15
CA THR A 787 -19.04 -8.56 -7.08
C THR A 787 -19.17 -9.64 -6.02
N GLY A 788 -19.01 -10.90 -6.41
CA GLY A 788 -18.80 -12.02 -5.52
C GLY A 788 -17.30 -12.25 -5.31
N LEU A 789 -16.91 -12.52 -4.08
CA LEU A 789 -15.53 -12.79 -3.66
C LEU A 789 -15.49 -14.11 -2.90
N VAL A 790 -14.50 -14.94 -3.22
CA VAL A 790 -14.13 -16.12 -2.43
C VAL A 790 -12.63 -16.08 -2.22
N GLY A 791 -12.19 -16.24 -0.98
CA GLY A 791 -10.80 -16.26 -0.57
C GLY A 791 -10.47 -17.45 0.30
N LEU A 792 -9.25 -17.94 0.17
CA LEU A 792 -8.67 -18.97 1.02
C LEU A 792 -7.25 -18.55 1.38
N ILE A 793 -6.91 -18.60 2.67
CA ILE A 793 -5.53 -18.56 3.13
C ILE A 793 -5.26 -19.88 3.86
N TYR A 794 -4.29 -20.62 3.38
CA TYR A 794 -3.79 -21.84 3.98
C TYR A 794 -2.40 -21.61 4.53
N ASN A 795 -2.19 -21.90 5.79
CA ASN A 795 -0.87 -21.93 6.39
C ASN A 795 -0.60 -23.31 6.97
N ASN A 796 0.56 -23.85 6.65
CA ASN A 796 1.06 -25.10 7.19
C ASN A 796 2.47 -24.85 7.73
N SER A 797 2.67 -25.11 9.00
CA SER A 797 3.97 -25.00 9.67
C SER A 797 4.36 -26.35 10.28
N TYR A 798 5.53 -26.84 9.95
CA TYR A 798 6.13 -28.00 10.56
C TYR A 798 7.37 -27.57 11.34
N ASN A 799 7.43 -27.95 12.60
CA ASN A 799 8.60 -27.75 13.46
C ASN A 799 9.24 -29.11 13.73
N ASP A 800 10.53 -29.25 13.41
CA ASP A 800 11.28 -30.50 13.53
C ASP A 800 11.57 -30.91 14.97
N VAL A 801 11.70 -29.97 15.91
CA VAL A 801 11.98 -30.26 17.32
C VAL A 801 10.76 -30.83 18.04
N ARG A 802 9.56 -30.32 17.72
CA ARG A 802 8.29 -30.81 18.27
C ARG A 802 7.69 -31.94 17.45
N GLU A 803 8.19 -32.22 16.25
CA GLU A 803 7.60 -33.11 15.25
C GLU A 803 6.11 -32.81 15.00
N LYS A 804 5.70 -31.56 15.25
CA LYS A 804 4.31 -31.12 15.20
C LYS A 804 4.04 -30.31 13.95
N ARG A 805 2.96 -30.64 13.29
CA ARG A 805 2.40 -29.87 12.19
C ARG A 805 1.22 -29.02 12.68
N THR A 806 1.22 -27.75 12.33
CA THR A 806 0.12 -26.82 12.61
C THR A 806 -0.45 -26.35 11.28
N GLU A 807 -1.73 -26.58 11.07
CA GLU A 807 -2.45 -26.18 9.86
C GLU A 807 -3.54 -25.19 10.22
N THR A 808 -3.60 -24.07 9.47
CA THR A 808 -4.68 -23.11 9.64
C THR A 808 -5.29 -22.78 8.28
N PHE A 809 -6.61 -22.58 8.28
CA PHE A 809 -7.36 -22.17 7.12
C PHE A 809 -8.18 -20.95 7.49
N ASP A 810 -8.02 -19.88 6.70
CA ASP A 810 -8.88 -18.71 6.74
C ASP A 810 -9.69 -18.69 5.44
N TYR A 811 -10.98 -19.00 5.57
CA TYR A 811 -11.94 -18.93 4.48
C TYR A 811 -12.59 -17.55 4.49
N GLN A 812 -12.84 -17.03 3.31
CA GLN A 812 -13.54 -15.78 3.13
C GLN A 812 -14.55 -15.93 1.99
N ALA A 813 -15.78 -15.50 2.23
CA ALA A 813 -16.79 -15.32 1.19
C ALA A 813 -17.40 -13.92 1.35
N GLY A 814 -17.63 -13.21 0.26
CA GLY A 814 -18.17 -11.86 0.35
C GLY A 814 -18.92 -11.44 -0.89
N THR A 815 -19.77 -10.43 -0.71
CA THR A 815 -20.51 -9.78 -1.79
C THR A 815 -20.40 -8.28 -1.64
N GLN A 816 -20.10 -7.59 -2.75
CA GLN A 816 -20.15 -6.13 -2.84
C GLN A 816 -21.21 -5.76 -3.85
N LEU A 817 -22.19 -4.97 -3.41
CA LEU A 817 -23.29 -4.52 -4.25
C LEU A 817 -23.31 -3.00 -4.30
N GLN A 818 -23.23 -2.44 -5.49
CA GLN A 818 -23.43 -1.02 -5.78
C GLN A 818 -24.65 -0.86 -6.67
N LEU A 819 -25.63 -0.09 -6.20
CA LEU A 819 -26.87 0.18 -6.93
C LEU A 819 -27.01 1.68 -7.15
N TYR A 820 -27.31 2.05 -8.38
CA TYR A 820 -27.74 3.39 -8.74
C TYR A 820 -29.27 3.42 -8.74
N LEU A 821 -29.82 3.98 -7.69
CA LEU A 821 -31.27 4.06 -7.45
C LEU A 821 -31.89 5.26 -8.20
N PRO A 822 -33.21 5.29 -8.39
CA PRO A 822 -33.90 6.48 -8.83
C PRO A 822 -33.56 7.72 -8.00
N TRP A 823 -33.79 8.91 -8.53
CA TRP A 823 -33.52 10.22 -7.89
C TRP A 823 -32.04 10.52 -7.59
N GLY A 824 -31.09 9.83 -8.27
CA GLY A 824 -29.64 10.04 -8.07
C GLY A 824 -29.13 9.58 -6.73
N MET A 825 -29.79 8.60 -6.12
CA MET A 825 -29.31 7.93 -4.93
C MET A 825 -28.38 6.77 -5.29
N GLU A 826 -27.42 6.50 -4.45
CA GLU A 826 -26.49 5.37 -4.59
C GLU A 826 -26.44 4.59 -3.27
N LEU A 827 -26.72 3.29 -3.37
CA LEU A 827 -26.61 2.34 -2.28
C LEU A 827 -25.36 1.47 -2.50
N TYR A 828 -24.52 1.41 -1.50
CA TYR A 828 -23.36 0.53 -1.47
C TYR A 828 -23.48 -0.42 -0.27
N ASN A 829 -23.33 -1.73 -0.50
CA ASN A 829 -23.30 -2.76 0.52
C ASN A 829 -22.06 -3.61 0.37
N ASP A 830 -21.40 -3.92 1.46
CA ASP A 830 -20.30 -4.86 1.55
C ASP A 830 -20.57 -5.84 2.68
N LEU A 831 -20.76 -7.09 2.33
CA LEU A 831 -20.93 -8.18 3.28
C LEU A 831 -19.80 -9.17 3.09
N THR A 832 -19.05 -9.45 4.15
CA THR A 832 -17.98 -10.44 4.15
C THR A 832 -18.14 -11.38 5.33
N TYR A 833 -18.16 -12.66 5.03
CA TYR A 833 -18.03 -13.77 5.98
C TYR A 833 -16.60 -14.26 6.00
N SER A 834 -16.04 -14.45 7.18
CA SER A 834 -14.72 -15.03 7.39
C SER A 834 -14.80 -16.15 8.42
N LEU A 835 -14.22 -17.31 8.10
CA LEU A 835 -14.12 -18.45 8.99
C LEU A 835 -12.64 -18.81 9.14
N ARG A 836 -12.19 -18.93 10.39
CA ARG A 836 -10.81 -19.31 10.74
C ARG A 836 -10.81 -20.64 11.47
N THR A 837 -10.00 -21.60 11.01
CA THR A 837 -9.88 -22.93 11.60
C THR A 837 -8.42 -23.32 11.82
N GLY A 838 -8.16 -24.26 12.75
CA GLY A 838 -6.82 -24.77 13.03
C GLY A 838 -5.97 -23.89 13.97
N TYR A 839 -6.55 -22.88 14.59
CA TYR A 839 -5.83 -21.97 15.49
C TYR A 839 -5.80 -22.53 16.89
N GLY A 840 -5.56 -23.53 17.36
CA GLY A 840 -5.39 -24.19 18.66
C GLY A 840 -5.57 -23.39 19.97
N TYR A 841 -6.25 -22.23 19.88
CA TYR A 841 -6.45 -21.28 20.99
C TYR A 841 -7.95 -21.15 21.31
N GLU A 842 -8.31 -21.39 22.57
CA GLU A 842 -9.68 -21.22 23.06
C GLU A 842 -9.93 -19.75 23.43
N GLY A 843 -11.04 -19.16 22.99
CA GLY A 843 -11.44 -17.81 23.38
C GLY A 843 -11.39 -16.72 22.30
N TYR A 844 -11.11 -17.06 21.02
CA TYR A 844 -11.33 -16.15 19.91
C TYR A 844 -12.53 -16.59 19.05
N ALA A 845 -13.19 -15.63 18.41
CA ALA A 845 -14.29 -15.94 17.51
C ALA A 845 -13.76 -16.58 16.22
N LYS A 846 -14.24 -17.78 15.90
CA LYS A 846 -13.87 -18.53 14.69
C LYS A 846 -14.52 -17.92 13.45
N GLU A 847 -15.68 -17.35 13.60
CA GLU A 847 -16.51 -16.79 12.53
C GLU A 847 -16.71 -15.28 12.71
N ASN A 848 -16.75 -14.58 11.60
CA ASN A 848 -16.97 -13.13 11.59
C ASN A 848 -17.79 -12.76 10.35
N PHE A 849 -18.91 -12.06 10.58
CA PHE A 849 -19.72 -11.43 9.54
C PHE A 849 -19.52 -9.91 9.60
N MET A 850 -18.76 -9.35 8.69
CA MET A 850 -18.60 -7.92 8.55
C MET A 850 -19.60 -7.39 7.51
N TRP A 851 -20.53 -6.55 7.97
CA TRP A 851 -21.52 -5.91 7.10
C TRP A 851 -21.44 -4.40 7.23
N ASN A 852 -21.08 -3.74 6.11
CA ASN A 852 -21.04 -2.29 5.98
C ASN A 852 -22.07 -1.86 4.95
N CYS A 853 -22.76 -0.74 5.24
CA CYS A 853 -23.76 -0.18 4.35
C CYS A 853 -23.58 1.34 4.23
N GLN A 854 -23.76 1.85 3.03
CA GLN A 854 -23.71 3.27 2.76
C GLN A 854 -24.79 3.67 1.78
N LEU A 855 -25.49 4.75 2.10
CA LEU A 855 -26.45 5.40 1.22
C LEU A 855 -26.01 6.83 0.97
N SER A 856 -25.89 7.23 -0.29
CA SER A 856 -25.47 8.57 -0.66
C SER A 856 -26.42 9.20 -1.67
N LYS A 857 -26.55 10.53 -1.62
CA LYS A 857 -27.31 11.32 -2.56
C LYS A 857 -26.62 12.65 -2.84
N ALA A 858 -26.45 12.93 -4.12
CA ALA A 858 -25.92 14.22 -4.58
C ALA A 858 -27.06 15.23 -4.77
N PHE A 859 -26.84 16.43 -4.27
CA PHE A 859 -27.77 17.56 -4.33
C PHE A 859 -27.13 18.71 -5.15
N LEU A 860 -27.93 19.69 -5.50
CA LEU A 860 -27.59 20.84 -6.35
C LEU A 860 -27.38 20.47 -7.84
N LYS A 861 -27.56 21.44 -8.75
CA LYS A 861 -27.55 21.21 -10.21
C LYS A 861 -26.23 20.63 -10.75
N LYS A 862 -25.10 20.97 -10.09
CA LYS A 862 -23.77 20.48 -10.43
C LYS A 862 -23.28 19.36 -9.51
N LYS A 863 -24.19 18.72 -8.73
CA LYS A 863 -23.86 17.68 -7.74
C LYS A 863 -22.80 18.13 -6.71
N GLN A 864 -22.85 19.40 -6.29
CA GLN A 864 -21.83 20.02 -5.45
C GLN A 864 -21.93 19.60 -3.99
N LEU A 865 -23.12 19.22 -3.51
CA LEU A 865 -23.33 18.74 -2.16
C LEU A 865 -23.70 17.26 -2.20
N LEU A 866 -22.90 16.41 -1.54
CA LEU A 866 -23.21 14.99 -1.35
C LEU A 866 -23.50 14.75 0.13
N ILE A 867 -24.67 14.23 0.42
CA ILE A 867 -25.01 13.73 1.76
C ILE A 867 -24.85 12.22 1.74
N ARG A 868 -24.15 11.69 2.74
CA ARG A 868 -23.82 10.28 2.88
C ARG A 868 -24.18 9.81 4.27
N PHE A 869 -24.96 8.76 4.34
CA PHE A 869 -25.21 7.99 5.56
C PHE A 869 -24.43 6.68 5.47
N LYS A 870 -23.66 6.37 6.49
CA LYS A 870 -22.79 5.19 6.55
C LYS A 870 -23.00 4.46 7.85
N ILE A 871 -23.07 3.12 7.79
CA ILE A 871 -23.05 2.24 8.95
C ILE A 871 -21.88 1.28 8.77
N TYR A 872 -21.03 1.23 9.76
CA TYR A 872 -19.89 0.32 9.84
C TYR A 872 -20.19 -0.80 10.81
N ASP A 873 -19.81 -2.06 10.45
CA ASP A 873 -19.96 -3.25 11.26
C ASP A 873 -21.36 -3.40 11.89
N ILE A 874 -22.39 -3.51 11.04
CA ILE A 874 -23.80 -3.60 11.46
C ILE A 874 -24.04 -4.76 12.44
N LEU A 875 -23.27 -5.84 12.32
CA LEU A 875 -23.43 -7.06 13.10
C LEU A 875 -22.57 -7.10 14.38
N HIS A 876 -21.76 -6.07 14.64
CA HIS A 876 -20.91 -5.96 15.83
C HIS A 876 -19.89 -7.13 15.96
N GLN A 877 -19.25 -7.51 14.88
CA GLN A 877 -18.38 -8.68 14.84
C GLN A 877 -16.92 -8.36 14.39
N ASP A 878 -16.47 -7.12 14.52
CA ASP A 878 -15.08 -6.76 14.14
C ASP A 878 -14.06 -7.46 15.04
N ILE A 879 -13.07 -8.15 14.43
CA ILE A 879 -12.04 -8.96 15.11
C ILE A 879 -10.66 -8.52 14.63
N SER A 880 -9.73 -8.36 15.57
CA SER A 880 -8.35 -7.89 15.32
C SER A 880 -7.27 -8.90 15.74
N LEU A 881 -7.44 -10.19 15.44
CA LEU A 881 -6.48 -11.24 15.76
C LEU A 881 -5.37 -11.34 14.70
N ILE A 882 -4.09 -11.31 15.15
CA ILE A 882 -2.91 -11.50 14.32
C ILE A 882 -2.10 -12.70 14.80
N ARG A 883 -1.73 -13.61 13.87
CA ARG A 883 -0.79 -14.70 14.12
C ARG A 883 0.56 -14.44 13.47
N THR A 884 1.63 -14.63 14.24
CA THR A 884 3.03 -14.59 13.76
C THR A 884 3.73 -15.89 14.11
N ILE A 885 4.40 -16.51 13.12
CA ILE A 885 5.18 -17.74 13.29
C ILE A 885 6.66 -17.46 13.06
N THR A 886 7.48 -17.81 14.02
CA THR A 886 8.94 -17.70 13.97
C THR A 886 9.60 -19.10 14.06
N ALA A 887 10.91 -19.18 13.96
CA ALA A 887 11.64 -20.44 14.14
C ALA A 887 11.49 -21.05 15.56
N THR A 888 11.12 -20.23 16.55
CA THR A 888 11.13 -20.62 17.96
C THR A 888 9.77 -20.54 18.66
N ALA A 889 8.75 -19.91 18.03
CA ALA A 889 7.45 -19.71 18.67
C ALA A 889 6.32 -19.37 17.69
N ILE A 890 5.08 -19.62 18.12
CA ILE A 890 3.85 -19.06 17.55
C ILE A 890 3.37 -17.96 18.51
N ARG A 891 3.05 -16.79 17.96
CA ARG A 891 2.46 -15.69 18.71
C ARG A 891 1.11 -15.32 18.12
N ASP A 892 0.07 -15.33 18.94
CA ASP A 892 -1.27 -14.83 18.63
C ASP A 892 -1.52 -13.57 19.47
N THR A 893 -1.95 -12.49 18.83
CA THR A 893 -2.29 -11.24 19.52
C THR A 893 -3.64 -10.76 19.05
N ASP A 894 -4.54 -10.54 20.00
CA ASP A 894 -5.85 -9.95 19.79
C ASP A 894 -5.86 -8.52 20.32
N TYR A 895 -6.51 -7.59 19.58
CA TYR A 895 -6.54 -6.16 19.90
C TYR A 895 -7.98 -5.67 20.04
N ASN A 896 -8.16 -4.58 20.80
CA ASN A 896 -9.42 -3.84 20.76
C ASN A 896 -9.67 -3.26 19.35
N ALA A 897 -10.93 -3.27 18.92
CA ALA A 897 -11.36 -2.80 17.61
C ALA A 897 -12.34 -1.61 17.73
N LEU A 898 -12.56 -0.91 16.61
CA LEU A 898 -13.43 0.29 16.57
C LEU A 898 -14.89 -0.01 16.91
N GLY A 899 -15.37 -1.22 16.61
CA GLY A 899 -16.75 -1.65 16.79
C GLY A 899 -17.72 -0.92 15.85
N SER A 900 -19.00 -1.26 16.01
CA SER A 900 -20.07 -0.73 15.15
C SER A 900 -20.39 0.74 15.46
N TYR A 901 -20.60 1.53 14.41
CA TYR A 901 -21.06 2.91 14.48
C TYR A 901 -21.77 3.33 13.19
N PHE A 902 -22.58 4.37 13.26
CA PHE A 902 -23.13 5.05 12.09
C PHE A 902 -22.66 6.50 12.03
N MET A 903 -22.59 7.07 10.83
CA MET A 903 -22.21 8.46 10.59
C MET A 903 -23.01 9.07 9.45
N VAL A 904 -23.23 10.38 9.55
CA VAL A 904 -23.75 11.22 8.47
C VAL A 904 -22.64 12.16 8.04
N HIS A 905 -22.36 12.22 6.75
CA HIS A 905 -21.37 13.11 6.16
C HIS A 905 -22.04 14.09 5.21
N ALA A 906 -21.62 15.35 5.28
CA ALA A 906 -21.88 16.36 4.28
C ALA A 906 -20.58 16.65 3.53
N ILE A 907 -20.57 16.44 2.21
CA ILE A 907 -19.40 16.61 1.36
C ILE A 907 -19.69 17.70 0.34
N LEU A 908 -19.00 18.82 0.46
CA LEU A 908 -19.14 19.97 -0.43
C LEU A 908 -17.97 19.98 -1.45
N ARG A 909 -18.32 20.06 -2.73
CA ARG A 909 -17.36 20.05 -3.85
C ARG A 909 -17.50 21.33 -4.64
N LEU A 910 -16.46 22.13 -4.62
CA LEU A 910 -16.40 23.40 -5.32
C LEU A 910 -15.35 23.30 -6.44
N ASN A 911 -15.82 23.31 -7.66
CA ASN A 911 -14.96 23.33 -8.85
C ASN A 911 -15.09 24.71 -9.50
N MET A 912 -14.09 25.57 -9.24
CA MET A 912 -13.97 26.88 -9.86
C MET A 912 -12.94 26.80 -10.99
N MET A 913 -13.38 26.27 -12.13
CA MET A 913 -12.52 26.16 -13.32
C MET A 913 -12.56 27.48 -14.09
N GLY A 914 -11.37 27.98 -14.44
CA GLY A 914 -11.25 29.12 -15.35
C GLY A 914 -11.79 28.74 -16.75
N ARG A 915 -12.68 29.55 -17.30
CA ARG A 915 -13.11 29.47 -18.70
C ARG A 915 -11.98 29.86 -19.63
#